data_5224434d3ccbb220d0153e135519cf61
#
_entry.id   5224434d3ccbb220d0153e135519cf61
#
_cell.length_a   1.000
_cell.length_b   1.000
_cell.length_c   1.000
_cell.angle_alpha   90.00
_cell.angle_beta   90.00
_cell.angle_gamma   90.00
#
_symmetry.space_group_name_H-M   'P 1'
#
loop_
_entity.id
_entity.type
_entity.pdbx_description
1 polymer ?
#
loop_
_entity_poly.entity_id
_entity_poly.type
_entity_poly.pdbx_seq_one_letter_code
_entity_poly.pdbx_strand_id
1 'polypeptide(L)'
;MMETQTSSENIIKRPFHLQEHEELTMVEQVKQSFDSITRKIDEDKNLILDRQIIKEIVDLAIQSNEKHLCDSSIIDHRAFFILRDYFLNLLQRWRFGEVFDDTSYFIFESISSLFLKMSSHISNGNLSTLKELIFHETFLNEMNRFFDELSVNGKYLEDHQIKSMDNLLRTIQRLERINFDTKKDYLFDNIVKCICSSSFIEIFLQSVNQDNEDVGHRFLLNTCTDYIYSHSTDQKHKQSLIDIRQTLLRPFTQWLIQQSSLFRFWNNRMLITLRQICFLLTLSIQLNRLILLDKDILDDYYQIIDSFVNILYSIIQSENKTNNKLSQSLIGTIIPNIYTMTLSKQLEKYIQNKHIISLILKLTDFENDEIQLNAFKILSSITTEQETKNIVYSNTIASLFIKFLNKVIDDSNQTLRFYNLLRSLKSLIQYDQITDELTKQNGLPLIMRCATDSKFKPIQVQQPALEILFILTFNNEAYQRLKSYSTEIKPFLSSSHQRISQVADMILWKLEKEEQALTKPNIQDRNYKYDIILSYSQSDKDLCLRIYDELMSDDFRVWIDQDENFTMTMNEKCEIIDECEYFIMCASETYKQNAFCRSEASFAFERQLKIIPIIVLSNYRPDGWLNRIINGKIPIDFTKLGFELAKSKLKNDIDRQRKFTKMKQIKDSISIDIPVDSSQDNDIPSRIDQWTKNHVKLFLIGKNLNPLLEIFSEMNGNLLHELYLMCLSNRESMFHTLKTEISTLYSNNQPLTLIIYLRFLNEIQKYIPTFAINQK
;
A
#
# COMPACT_ATOMS: atom_id res chain seq x y z
N MET A 1 -3.44 46.60 46.04
CA MET A 1 -3.61 46.00 47.41
C MET A 1 -4.06 44.58 47.23
N MET A 2 -3.34 43.74 47.85
CA MET A 2 -3.38 42.27 48.03
C MET A 2 -2.63 41.47 46.99
N GLU A 3 -1.38 41.25 47.34
CA GLU A 3 -0.47 40.20 46.95
C GLU A 3 -1.04 38.83 47.34
N THR A 4 -0.95 37.87 46.40
CA THR A 4 -0.93 36.44 46.77
C THR A 4 0.37 35.87 46.24
N GLN A 5 1.27 35.60 47.18
CA GLN A 5 2.49 34.87 47.00
C GLN A 5 2.17 33.41 46.60
N THR A 6 2.69 32.98 45.45
CA THR A 6 2.84 31.59 45.13
C THR A 6 4.25 31.13 45.52
N SER A 7 4.31 30.30 46.53
CA SER A 7 5.52 29.64 46.98
C SER A 7 6.03 28.68 45.90
N SER A 8 7.14 29.03 45.27
CA SER A 8 7.95 28.09 44.46
C SER A 8 8.71 27.17 45.40
N GLU A 9 8.29 25.95 45.52
CA GLU A 9 9.13 24.88 46.12
C GLU A 9 10.38 24.69 45.25
N ASN A 10 11.52 25.07 45.79
CA ASN A 10 12.83 24.72 45.32
C ASN A 10 13.07 23.23 45.47
N ILE A 11 12.86 22.44 44.42
CA ILE A 11 13.35 21.07 44.35
C ILE A 11 14.88 21.16 44.17
N ILE A 12 15.63 21.09 45.26
CA ILE A 12 17.08 20.94 45.28
C ILE A 12 17.39 19.59 44.63
N LYS A 13 17.81 19.59 43.37
CA LYS A 13 18.37 18.42 42.70
C LYS A 13 19.65 18.03 43.48
N ARG A 14 19.64 16.91 44.19
CA ARG A 14 20.84 16.32 44.82
C ARG A 14 21.89 16.03 43.74
N PRO A 15 23.19 16.16 44.05
CA PRO A 15 24.25 15.82 43.09
C PRO A 15 24.19 14.36 42.66
N PHE A 16 24.38 14.12 41.37
CA PHE A 16 24.26 12.80 40.71
C PHE A 16 25.07 11.69 41.41
N HIS A 17 26.26 11.98 41.87
CA HIS A 17 27.13 11.04 42.63
C HIS A 17 26.56 10.60 44.00
N LEU A 18 25.76 11.40 44.69
CA LEU A 18 25.14 11.02 45.96
C LEU A 18 23.94 10.08 45.75
N GLN A 19 23.23 10.26 44.62
CA GLN A 19 22.14 9.35 44.26
C GLN A 19 22.64 7.95 43.86
N GLU A 20 23.73 7.85 43.09
CA GLU A 20 24.35 6.57 42.73
C GLU A 20 24.88 5.81 43.93
N HIS A 21 25.44 6.50 44.94
CA HIS A 21 25.97 5.85 46.16
C HIS A 21 24.83 5.38 47.09
N GLU A 22 23.71 6.11 47.16
CA GLU A 22 22.52 5.68 47.90
C GLU A 22 21.82 4.49 47.22
N GLU A 23 21.75 4.45 45.86
CA GLU A 23 21.22 3.32 45.12
C GLU A 23 22.07 2.05 45.25
N LEU A 24 23.39 2.13 45.23
CA LEU A 24 24.31 1.02 45.40
C LEU A 24 24.17 0.38 46.83
N THR A 25 24.03 1.20 47.87
CA THR A 25 23.79 0.72 49.25
C THR A 25 22.44 0.02 49.42
N MET A 26 21.40 0.46 48.71
CA MET A 26 20.08 -0.17 48.71
C MET A 26 20.10 -1.54 47.99
N VAL A 27 20.79 -1.66 46.87
CA VAL A 27 20.99 -2.94 46.16
C VAL A 27 21.68 -3.96 47.03
N GLU A 28 22.76 -3.57 47.72
CA GLU A 28 23.46 -4.45 48.66
C GLU A 28 22.58 -4.93 49.86
N GLN A 29 21.75 -4.06 50.38
CA GLN A 29 20.82 -4.42 51.46
C GLN A 29 19.78 -5.44 50.99
N VAL A 30 19.21 -5.26 49.82
CA VAL A 30 18.26 -6.22 49.21
C VAL A 30 18.95 -7.56 49.01
N LYS A 31 20.17 -7.59 48.50
CA LYS A 31 20.96 -8.82 48.31
C LYS A 31 21.22 -9.55 49.60
N GLN A 32 21.69 -8.85 50.66
CA GLN A 32 21.93 -9.43 51.96
C GLN A 32 20.66 -10.02 52.59
N SER A 33 19.50 -9.41 52.34
CA SER A 33 18.22 -9.93 52.82
C SER A 33 17.86 -11.24 52.11
N PHE A 34 18.05 -11.35 50.79
CA PHE A 34 17.91 -12.62 50.08
C PHE A 34 18.91 -13.68 50.53
N ASP A 35 20.19 -13.31 50.76
CA ASP A 35 21.22 -14.20 51.29
C ASP A 35 20.83 -14.77 52.66
N SER A 36 20.23 -13.94 53.54
CA SER A 36 19.80 -14.37 54.86
C SER A 36 18.70 -15.41 54.80
N ILE A 37 17.71 -15.22 53.93
CA ILE A 37 16.58 -16.18 53.78
C ILE A 37 17.08 -17.48 53.11
N THR A 38 17.88 -17.39 52.05
CA THR A 38 18.38 -18.59 51.33
C THR A 38 19.34 -19.41 52.17
N ARG A 39 20.09 -18.81 53.08
CA ARG A 39 20.95 -19.52 54.05
C ARG A 39 20.14 -20.46 54.95
N LYS A 40 18.93 -20.05 55.42
CA LYS A 40 18.02 -20.94 56.16
C LYS A 40 17.67 -22.21 55.37
N ILE A 41 17.48 -22.07 54.02
CA ILE A 41 17.19 -23.20 53.15
C ILE A 41 18.42 -24.12 52.99
N ASP A 42 19.64 -23.57 53.00
CA ASP A 42 20.88 -24.35 52.90
C ASP A 42 21.17 -25.15 54.15
N GLU A 43 20.76 -24.62 55.31
CA GLU A 43 20.87 -25.31 56.60
C GLU A 43 19.87 -26.47 56.75
N ASP A 44 18.65 -26.33 56.18
CA ASP A 44 17.65 -27.40 56.10
C ASP A 44 17.02 -27.46 54.74
N LYS A 45 17.44 -28.41 53.90
CA LYS A 45 16.93 -28.62 52.52
C LYS A 45 15.43 -28.94 52.44
N ASN A 46 14.80 -29.37 53.51
CA ASN A 46 13.37 -29.60 53.55
C ASN A 46 12.56 -28.28 53.47
N LEU A 47 13.19 -27.15 53.81
CA LEU A 47 12.58 -25.83 53.76
C LEU A 47 12.42 -25.26 52.34
N ILE A 48 13.00 -25.88 51.28
CA ILE A 48 12.93 -25.39 49.89
C ILE A 48 11.49 -25.36 49.37
N LEU A 49 10.61 -26.21 49.90
CA LEU A 49 9.19 -26.24 49.59
C LEU A 49 8.34 -25.70 50.76
N ASP A 50 8.98 -25.15 51.81
CA ASP A 50 8.27 -24.52 52.92
C ASP A 50 7.58 -23.25 52.46
N ARG A 51 6.29 -23.26 52.56
CA ARG A 51 5.39 -22.19 52.11
C ARG A 51 5.66 -20.85 52.81
N GLN A 52 6.05 -20.88 54.09
CA GLN A 52 6.30 -19.67 54.87
C GLN A 52 7.58 -18.99 54.37
N ILE A 53 8.61 -19.73 54.06
CA ILE A 53 9.89 -19.22 53.55
C ILE A 53 9.71 -18.68 52.12
N ILE A 54 8.97 -19.38 51.28
CA ILE A 54 8.63 -18.88 49.92
C ILE A 54 7.87 -17.55 50.01
N LYS A 55 6.93 -17.45 50.96
CA LYS A 55 6.21 -16.20 51.20
C LYS A 55 7.15 -15.07 51.66
N GLU A 56 8.10 -15.36 52.57
CA GLU A 56 9.11 -14.37 52.96
C GLU A 56 9.92 -13.85 51.77
N ILE A 57 10.34 -14.72 50.82
CA ILE A 57 11.06 -14.33 49.60
C ILE A 57 10.17 -13.47 48.72
N VAL A 58 8.91 -13.85 48.53
CA VAL A 58 7.93 -13.10 47.71
C VAL A 58 7.66 -11.72 48.31
N ASP A 59 7.41 -11.64 49.61
CA ASP A 59 7.13 -10.37 50.30
C ASP A 59 8.33 -9.42 50.19
N LEU A 60 9.57 -9.92 50.36
CA LEU A 60 10.78 -9.16 50.18
C LEU A 60 10.92 -8.63 48.74
N ALA A 61 10.65 -9.48 47.74
CA ALA A 61 10.72 -9.10 46.34
C ALA A 61 9.66 -8.04 45.97
N ILE A 62 8.43 -8.16 46.52
CA ILE A 62 7.36 -7.17 46.26
C ILE A 62 7.68 -5.82 46.90
N GLN A 63 8.30 -5.81 48.08
CA GLN A 63 8.68 -4.59 48.80
C GLN A 63 9.90 -3.89 48.15
N SER A 64 10.70 -4.62 47.39
CA SER A 64 11.89 -4.10 46.75
C SER A 64 11.54 -3.32 45.48
N ASN A 65 12.37 -2.28 45.18
CA ASN A 65 12.22 -1.51 43.93
C ASN A 65 12.54 -2.41 42.72
N GLU A 66 11.71 -2.32 41.69
CA GLU A 66 11.83 -3.11 40.46
C GLU A 66 13.21 -2.95 39.78
N LYS A 67 13.76 -1.73 39.78
CA LYS A 67 15.12 -1.48 39.25
C LYS A 67 16.20 -2.22 40.02
N HIS A 68 16.09 -2.27 41.35
CA HIS A 68 17.06 -2.98 42.17
C HIS A 68 16.97 -4.50 41.95
N LEU A 69 15.79 -5.05 41.78
CA LEU A 69 15.61 -6.49 41.47
C LEU A 69 16.21 -6.88 40.11
N CYS A 70 16.24 -5.95 39.16
CA CYS A 70 16.81 -6.17 37.84
C CYS A 70 18.30 -5.84 37.74
N ASP A 71 18.96 -5.44 38.82
CA ASP A 71 20.39 -5.28 38.90
C ASP A 71 21.11 -6.61 38.64
N SER A 72 22.18 -6.59 37.86
CA SER A 72 22.93 -7.80 37.50
C SER A 72 23.49 -8.59 38.73
N SER A 73 23.70 -7.92 39.85
CA SER A 73 24.17 -8.53 41.08
C SER A 73 23.07 -9.22 41.89
N ILE A 74 21.81 -8.91 41.66
CA ILE A 74 20.65 -9.47 42.33
C ILE A 74 19.90 -10.48 41.49
N ILE A 75 19.77 -10.21 40.17
CA ILE A 75 18.92 -11.04 39.29
C ILE A 75 19.40 -12.49 39.19
N ASP A 76 20.71 -12.72 39.33
CA ASP A 76 21.33 -14.03 39.35
C ASP A 76 21.19 -14.74 40.72
N HIS A 77 20.52 -14.08 41.68
CA HIS A 77 20.39 -14.66 43.03
C HIS A 77 19.51 -15.92 43.04
N ARG A 78 19.97 -16.95 43.75
CA ARG A 78 19.30 -18.26 43.85
C ARG A 78 17.83 -18.18 44.27
N ALA A 79 17.43 -17.16 44.99
CA ALA A 79 16.03 -16.95 45.42
C ALA A 79 15.06 -16.95 44.25
N PHE A 80 15.41 -16.35 43.10
CA PHE A 80 14.52 -16.31 41.95
C PHE A 80 14.35 -17.67 41.28
N PHE A 81 15.39 -18.50 41.27
CA PHE A 81 15.31 -19.87 40.76
C PHE A 81 14.45 -20.75 41.70
N ILE A 82 14.55 -20.55 43.02
CA ILE A 82 13.66 -21.21 43.98
C ILE A 82 12.20 -20.80 43.76
N LEU A 83 11.92 -19.51 43.56
CA LEU A 83 10.58 -19.03 43.21
C LEU A 83 10.06 -19.65 41.90
N ARG A 84 10.89 -19.75 40.90
CA ARG A 84 10.52 -20.41 39.64
C ARG A 84 10.15 -21.88 39.84
N ASP A 85 10.98 -22.62 40.54
CA ASP A 85 10.76 -24.06 40.77
C ASP A 85 9.54 -24.33 41.67
N TYR A 86 9.32 -23.46 42.64
CA TYR A 86 8.10 -23.50 43.46
C TYR A 86 6.85 -23.15 42.65
N PHE A 87 6.94 -22.15 41.79
CA PHE A 87 5.85 -21.80 40.86
C PHE A 87 5.50 -22.95 39.91
N LEU A 88 6.50 -23.64 39.36
CA LEU A 88 6.29 -24.83 38.52
C LEU A 88 5.61 -25.95 39.30
N ASN A 89 5.98 -26.15 40.54
CA ASN A 89 5.32 -27.15 41.41
C ASN A 89 3.84 -26.80 41.64
N LEU A 90 3.54 -25.53 41.94
CA LEU A 90 2.14 -25.07 42.07
C LEU A 90 1.37 -25.23 40.76
N LEU A 91 1.97 -24.88 39.60
CA LEU A 91 1.34 -25.02 38.32
C LEU A 91 0.98 -26.47 37.98
N GLN A 92 1.87 -27.42 38.32
CA GLN A 92 1.63 -28.84 38.12
C GLN A 92 0.54 -29.37 39.05
N ARG A 93 0.57 -29.03 40.36
CA ARG A 93 -0.45 -29.40 41.35
C ARG A 93 -1.83 -28.89 40.95
N TRP A 94 -1.92 -27.63 40.53
CA TRP A 94 -3.17 -27.06 40.04
C TRP A 94 -3.68 -27.85 38.82
N ARG A 95 -2.83 -28.19 37.86
CA ARG A 95 -3.22 -28.95 36.67
C ARG A 95 -3.77 -30.35 37.02
N PHE A 96 -3.25 -30.97 38.09
CA PHE A 96 -3.80 -32.23 38.61
C PHE A 96 -5.08 -32.05 39.41
N GLY A 97 -5.67 -30.87 39.45
CA GLY A 97 -6.96 -30.61 40.07
C GLY A 97 -6.92 -30.26 41.54
N GLU A 98 -5.73 -29.93 42.07
CA GLU A 98 -5.63 -29.47 43.45
C GLU A 98 -6.23 -28.08 43.64
N VAL A 99 -7.12 -27.91 44.58
CA VAL A 99 -7.70 -26.63 44.98
C VAL A 99 -6.73 -25.92 45.92
N PHE A 100 -6.33 -24.70 45.57
CA PHE A 100 -5.43 -23.92 46.42
C PHE A 100 -6.20 -23.15 47.49
N ASP A 101 -5.55 -22.90 48.61
CA ASP A 101 -6.00 -21.90 49.57
C ASP A 101 -5.52 -20.49 49.21
N ASP A 102 -6.05 -19.48 49.87
CA ASP A 102 -5.77 -18.06 49.61
C ASP A 102 -4.27 -17.71 49.58
N THR A 103 -3.48 -18.38 50.45
CA THR A 103 -2.04 -18.13 50.51
C THR A 103 -1.29 -18.70 49.29
N SER A 104 -1.68 -19.88 48.82
CA SER A 104 -1.11 -20.47 47.60
C SER A 104 -1.47 -19.67 46.37
N TYR A 105 -2.71 -19.20 46.27
CA TYR A 105 -3.11 -18.27 45.19
C TYR A 105 -2.33 -16.96 45.27
N PHE A 106 -2.15 -16.37 46.43
CA PHE A 106 -1.35 -15.15 46.59
C PHE A 106 0.09 -15.34 46.10
N ILE A 107 0.74 -16.44 46.53
CA ILE A 107 2.12 -16.74 46.11
C ILE A 107 2.20 -16.96 44.59
N PHE A 108 1.27 -17.71 44.03
CA PHE A 108 1.21 -18.02 42.59
C PHE A 108 1.05 -16.75 41.75
N GLU A 109 0.11 -15.87 42.07
CA GLU A 109 -0.10 -14.59 41.40
C GLU A 109 1.09 -13.64 41.58
N SER A 110 1.66 -13.60 42.80
CA SER A 110 2.78 -12.72 43.12
C SER A 110 4.05 -13.07 42.35
N ILE A 111 4.39 -14.37 42.24
CA ILE A 111 5.57 -14.80 41.47
C ILE A 111 5.42 -14.46 39.98
N SER A 112 4.25 -14.72 39.40
CA SER A 112 3.99 -14.38 37.98
C SER A 112 4.05 -12.87 37.74
N SER A 113 3.52 -12.06 38.66
CA SER A 113 3.59 -10.60 38.63
C SER A 113 5.02 -10.09 38.76
N LEU A 114 5.84 -10.71 39.60
CA LEU A 114 7.25 -10.40 39.75
C LEU A 114 8.02 -10.61 38.45
N PHE A 115 7.83 -11.75 37.79
CA PHE A 115 8.47 -12.03 36.49
C PHE A 115 8.04 -11.01 35.39
N LEU A 116 6.77 -10.62 35.36
CA LEU A 116 6.29 -9.59 34.46
C LEU A 116 6.96 -8.23 34.72
N LYS A 117 7.09 -7.84 35.99
CA LYS A 117 7.77 -6.59 36.37
C LYS A 117 9.26 -6.63 35.99
N MET A 118 9.97 -7.70 36.30
CA MET A 118 11.37 -7.89 35.94
C MET A 118 11.57 -7.80 34.40
N SER A 119 10.64 -8.34 33.64
CA SER A 119 10.67 -8.26 32.16
C SER A 119 10.48 -6.85 31.61
N SER A 120 10.06 -5.87 32.39
CA SER A 120 9.93 -4.47 31.94
C SER A 120 11.23 -3.66 32.05
N HIS A 121 12.25 -4.16 32.75
CA HIS A 121 13.55 -3.53 32.95
C HIS A 121 14.70 -4.34 32.34
N ILE A 122 14.50 -4.83 31.11
CA ILE A 122 15.50 -5.67 30.43
C ILE A 122 16.68 -4.82 29.96
N SER A 123 17.88 -5.28 30.28
CA SER A 123 19.17 -4.76 29.83
C SER A 123 20.06 -5.89 29.31
N ASN A 124 21.14 -5.57 28.61
CA ASN A 124 22.06 -6.59 28.14
C ASN A 124 22.68 -7.41 29.28
N GLY A 125 22.78 -6.87 30.50
CA GLY A 125 23.37 -7.52 31.66
C GLY A 125 22.45 -8.54 32.34
N ASN A 126 21.11 -8.43 32.22
CA ASN A 126 20.15 -9.28 32.91
C ASN A 126 19.33 -10.19 31.96
N LEU A 127 19.47 -10.02 30.64
CA LEU A 127 18.70 -10.76 29.65
C LEU A 127 18.98 -12.28 29.69
N SER A 128 20.22 -12.69 29.90
CA SER A 128 20.60 -14.11 29.94
C SER A 128 19.93 -14.84 31.10
N THR A 129 19.91 -14.24 32.27
CA THR A 129 19.30 -14.81 33.46
C THR A 129 17.79 -14.86 33.40
N LEU A 130 17.15 -13.78 32.89
CA LEU A 130 15.71 -13.78 32.65
C LEU A 130 15.31 -14.87 31.66
N LYS A 131 16.13 -15.11 30.62
CA LYS A 131 15.89 -16.24 29.70
C LYS A 131 15.98 -17.59 30.41
N GLU A 132 17.01 -17.80 31.22
CA GLU A 132 17.19 -19.04 31.97
C GLU A 132 16.04 -19.29 32.95
N LEU A 133 15.52 -18.23 33.59
CA LEU A 133 14.37 -18.30 34.48
C LEU A 133 13.08 -18.70 33.75
N ILE A 134 12.80 -18.11 32.58
CA ILE A 134 11.48 -18.17 31.94
C ILE A 134 11.43 -19.13 30.76
N PHE A 135 12.51 -19.24 29.95
CA PHE A 135 12.56 -20.18 28.81
C PHE A 135 13.04 -21.59 29.22
N HIS A 136 12.84 -21.97 30.44
CA HIS A 136 13.08 -23.33 30.89
C HIS A 136 12.10 -24.29 30.18
N GLU A 137 12.60 -25.41 29.67
CA GLU A 137 11.80 -26.36 28.88
C GLU A 137 10.54 -26.82 29.59
N THR A 138 10.64 -27.15 30.90
CA THR A 138 9.50 -27.54 31.71
C THR A 138 8.43 -26.45 31.80
N PHE A 139 8.86 -25.18 31.88
CA PHE A 139 7.96 -24.05 31.98
C PHE A 139 7.15 -23.86 30.70
N LEU A 140 7.82 -23.89 29.55
CA LEU A 140 7.17 -23.80 28.25
C LEU A 140 6.25 -24.99 27.95
N ASN A 141 6.65 -26.18 28.36
CA ASN A 141 5.84 -27.39 28.20
C ASN A 141 4.56 -27.33 29.05
N GLU A 142 4.63 -26.81 30.27
CA GLU A 142 3.41 -26.64 31.11
C GLU A 142 2.49 -25.56 30.54
N MET A 143 3.02 -24.47 29.98
CA MET A 143 2.22 -23.45 29.29
C MET A 143 1.54 -24.01 28.03
N ASN A 144 2.24 -24.82 27.24
CA ASN A 144 1.65 -25.48 26.08
C ASN A 144 0.51 -26.42 26.45
N ARG A 145 0.69 -27.21 27.51
CA ARG A 145 -0.36 -28.11 28.05
C ARG A 145 -1.56 -27.33 28.54
N PHE A 146 -1.33 -26.19 29.21
CA PHE A 146 -2.40 -25.30 29.64
C PHE A 146 -3.28 -24.83 28.49
N PHE A 147 -2.67 -24.33 27.39
CA PHE A 147 -3.42 -23.89 26.23
C PHE A 147 -4.12 -25.04 25.50
N ASP A 148 -3.51 -26.21 25.44
CA ASP A 148 -4.11 -27.40 24.84
C ASP A 148 -5.36 -27.85 25.62
N GLU A 149 -5.29 -27.90 26.96
CA GLU A 149 -6.42 -28.21 27.81
C GLU A 149 -7.53 -27.15 27.77
N LEU A 150 -7.16 -25.86 27.68
CA LEU A 150 -8.11 -24.76 27.53
C LEU A 150 -8.88 -24.86 26.19
N SER A 151 -8.21 -25.28 25.13
CA SER A 151 -8.83 -25.44 23.79
C SER A 151 -9.84 -26.59 23.75
N VAL A 152 -9.60 -27.68 24.49
CA VAL A 152 -10.43 -28.90 24.46
C VAL A 152 -11.59 -28.84 25.45
N ASN A 153 -11.34 -28.38 26.65
CA ASN A 153 -12.28 -28.53 27.79
C ASN A 153 -13.12 -27.29 28.07
N GLY A 154 -12.77 -26.13 27.47
CA GLY A 154 -13.48 -24.87 27.72
C GLY A 154 -13.63 -24.49 29.17
N LYS A 155 -12.77 -25.04 30.05
CA LYS A 155 -12.87 -24.82 31.50
C LYS A 155 -12.69 -23.36 31.81
N TYR A 156 -13.67 -22.78 32.49
CA TYR A 156 -13.53 -21.48 33.11
C TYR A 156 -12.45 -21.62 34.20
N LEU A 157 -11.36 -20.89 34.00
CA LEU A 157 -10.29 -20.78 34.96
C LEU A 157 -10.71 -19.78 36.05
N GLU A 158 -10.24 -20.01 37.27
CA GLU A 158 -10.41 -19.04 38.33
C GLU A 158 -9.59 -17.77 38.04
N ASP A 159 -10.06 -16.60 38.50
CA ASP A 159 -9.46 -15.30 38.23
C ASP A 159 -7.96 -15.23 38.55
N HIS A 160 -7.53 -15.84 39.64
CA HIS A 160 -6.12 -15.89 40.06
C HIS A 160 -5.25 -16.66 39.07
N GLN A 161 -5.78 -17.74 38.53
CA GLN A 161 -5.10 -18.59 37.57
C GLN A 161 -4.92 -17.84 36.24
N ILE A 162 -5.98 -17.19 35.78
CA ILE A 162 -5.96 -16.39 34.54
C ILE A 162 -4.97 -15.23 34.68
N LYS A 163 -4.96 -14.51 35.80
CA LYS A 163 -3.98 -13.43 36.03
C LYS A 163 -2.54 -13.93 35.96
N SER A 164 -2.27 -15.09 36.57
CA SER A 164 -0.93 -15.67 36.54
C SER A 164 -0.52 -16.07 35.13
N MET A 165 -1.42 -16.67 34.35
CA MET A 165 -1.16 -17.02 32.95
C MET A 165 -1.00 -15.77 32.05
N ASP A 166 -1.81 -14.73 32.29
CA ASP A 166 -1.69 -13.43 31.61
C ASP A 166 -0.30 -12.81 31.84
N ASN A 167 0.14 -12.78 33.11
CA ASN A 167 1.46 -12.27 33.47
C ASN A 167 2.60 -13.04 32.78
N LEU A 168 2.51 -14.37 32.76
CA LEU A 168 3.51 -15.23 32.16
C LEU A 168 3.57 -15.07 30.64
N LEU A 169 2.42 -15.09 29.96
CA LEU A 169 2.38 -14.93 28.52
C LEU A 169 2.95 -13.58 28.09
N ARG A 170 2.64 -12.50 28.82
CA ARG A 170 3.23 -11.17 28.60
C ARG A 170 4.73 -11.15 28.84
N THR A 171 5.20 -11.87 29.87
CA THR A 171 6.63 -11.99 30.16
C THR A 171 7.36 -12.69 29.01
N ILE A 172 6.85 -13.83 28.55
CA ILE A 172 7.38 -14.58 27.42
C ILE A 172 7.42 -13.70 26.18
N GLN A 173 6.31 -13.04 25.84
CA GLN A 173 6.20 -12.15 24.68
C GLN A 173 7.22 -11.00 24.71
N ARG A 174 7.49 -10.40 25.88
CA ARG A 174 8.51 -9.35 26.02
C ARG A 174 9.91 -9.87 25.78
N LEU A 175 10.25 -11.04 26.31
CA LEU A 175 11.55 -11.67 26.15
C LEU A 175 11.79 -12.12 24.71
N GLU A 176 10.77 -12.66 24.02
CA GLU A 176 10.84 -13.08 22.61
C GLU A 176 11.06 -11.88 21.68
N ARG A 177 10.42 -10.72 21.95
CA ARG A 177 10.61 -9.49 21.16
C ARG A 177 12.06 -8.96 21.18
N ILE A 178 12.80 -9.20 22.25
CA ILE A 178 14.17 -8.72 22.42
C ILE A 178 15.18 -9.72 21.85
N ASN A 179 14.81 -10.99 21.75
CA ASN A 179 15.69 -12.05 21.32
C ASN A 179 15.59 -12.27 19.80
N PHE A 180 16.36 -11.51 19.01
CA PHE A 180 16.34 -11.59 17.54
C PHE A 180 16.87 -12.92 16.98
N ASP A 181 17.68 -13.69 17.75
CA ASP A 181 18.37 -14.89 17.24
C ASP A 181 17.55 -16.19 17.28
N THR A 182 16.47 -16.22 18.03
CA THR A 182 15.60 -17.42 18.10
C THR A 182 14.15 -17.02 17.93
N LYS A 183 13.66 -16.93 16.70
CA LYS A 183 12.24 -16.88 16.37
C LYS A 183 11.57 -18.23 16.69
N LYS A 184 11.63 -18.68 17.92
CA LYS A 184 10.91 -19.85 18.39
C LYS A 184 9.65 -19.38 19.09
N ASP A 185 8.55 -19.44 18.39
CA ASP A 185 7.19 -19.19 18.84
C ASP A 185 6.61 -20.43 19.49
N TYR A 186 7.11 -20.71 20.68
CA TYR A 186 6.83 -21.95 21.40
C TYR A 186 5.33 -22.20 21.70
N LEU A 187 4.53 -21.15 21.77
CA LEU A 187 3.12 -21.22 22.21
C LEU A 187 2.13 -20.93 21.08
N PHE A 188 2.60 -20.54 19.90
CA PHE A 188 1.75 -19.99 18.84
C PHE A 188 0.62 -20.94 18.41
N ASP A 189 0.95 -22.19 18.07
CA ASP A 189 -0.03 -23.12 17.52
C ASP A 189 -1.12 -23.48 18.55
N ASN A 190 -0.76 -23.58 19.84
CA ASN A 190 -1.71 -23.89 20.90
C ASN A 190 -2.60 -22.70 21.24
N ILE A 191 -2.07 -21.47 21.17
CA ILE A 191 -2.89 -20.26 21.29
C ILE A 191 -3.86 -20.14 20.11
N VAL A 192 -3.43 -20.48 18.89
CA VAL A 192 -4.31 -20.52 17.70
C VAL A 192 -5.45 -21.52 17.91
N LYS A 193 -5.15 -22.73 18.35
CA LYS A 193 -6.20 -23.73 18.66
C LYS A 193 -7.21 -23.20 19.70
N CYS A 194 -6.71 -22.51 20.70
CA CYS A 194 -7.54 -21.90 21.73
C CYS A 194 -8.50 -20.85 21.17
N ILE A 195 -7.99 -19.96 20.29
CA ILE A 195 -8.79 -18.93 19.62
C ILE A 195 -9.78 -19.53 18.61
N CYS A 196 -9.44 -20.64 17.98
CA CYS A 196 -10.34 -21.36 17.06
C CYS A 196 -11.34 -22.28 17.77
N SER A 197 -11.37 -22.33 19.11
CA SER A 197 -12.29 -23.17 19.86
C SER A 197 -13.70 -22.58 19.93
N SER A 198 -14.71 -23.46 20.10
CA SER A 198 -16.11 -23.04 20.32
C SER A 198 -16.26 -22.19 21.58
N SER A 199 -15.50 -22.51 22.64
CA SER A 199 -15.49 -21.75 23.88
C SER A 199 -15.06 -20.31 23.71
N PHE A 200 -14.06 -20.05 22.84
CA PHE A 200 -13.65 -18.69 22.52
C PHE A 200 -14.77 -17.90 21.81
N ILE A 201 -15.47 -18.55 20.85
CA ILE A 201 -16.61 -17.94 20.14
C ILE A 201 -17.72 -17.58 21.13
N GLU A 202 -18.05 -18.46 22.07
CA GLU A 202 -19.05 -18.19 23.10
C GLU A 202 -18.66 -17.01 23.99
N ILE A 203 -17.39 -16.91 24.40
CA ILE A 203 -16.87 -15.81 25.23
C ILE A 203 -17.05 -14.46 24.54
N PHE A 204 -16.72 -14.32 23.26
CA PHE A 204 -16.90 -13.03 22.60
C PHE A 204 -18.36 -12.72 22.30
N LEU A 205 -19.20 -13.72 21.99
CA LEU A 205 -20.63 -13.52 21.78
C LEU A 205 -21.36 -13.10 23.09
N GLN A 206 -20.91 -13.56 24.24
CA GLN A 206 -21.45 -13.17 25.54
C GLN A 206 -21.05 -11.75 25.96
N SER A 207 -20.14 -11.09 25.24
CA SER A 207 -19.66 -9.74 25.55
C SER A 207 -20.76 -8.67 25.65
N VAL A 208 -21.94 -8.94 25.08
CA VAL A 208 -23.12 -8.04 25.06
C VAL A 208 -23.80 -7.95 26.42
N ASN A 209 -23.78 -9.03 27.21
CA ASN A 209 -24.66 -9.19 28.37
C ASN A 209 -24.02 -8.83 29.74
N GLN A 210 -22.74 -8.47 29.78
CA GLN A 210 -22.02 -8.19 31.01
C GLN A 210 -21.28 -6.85 30.93
N ASP A 211 -21.50 -5.99 31.92
CA ASP A 211 -20.88 -4.65 31.99
C ASP A 211 -19.44 -4.65 32.51
N ASN A 212 -19.04 -5.65 33.32
CA ASN A 212 -17.70 -5.73 33.87
C ASN A 212 -16.75 -6.56 33.02
N GLU A 213 -15.51 -6.09 32.88
CA GLU A 213 -14.44 -6.86 32.29
C GLU A 213 -14.15 -8.10 33.12
N ASP A 214 -14.47 -9.25 32.59
CA ASP A 214 -14.01 -10.53 33.11
C ASP A 214 -12.53 -10.72 32.77
N VAL A 215 -11.75 -11.20 33.73
CA VAL A 215 -10.30 -11.42 33.60
C VAL A 215 -10.01 -12.41 32.45
N GLY A 216 -10.84 -13.45 32.30
CA GLY A 216 -10.74 -14.43 31.23
C GLY A 216 -10.95 -13.84 29.84
N HIS A 217 -11.98 -13.02 29.72
CA HIS A 217 -12.24 -12.30 28.47
C HIS A 217 -11.05 -11.41 28.07
N ARG A 218 -10.48 -10.65 29.01
CA ARG A 218 -9.31 -9.82 28.77
C ARG A 218 -8.09 -10.64 28.37
N PHE A 219 -7.82 -11.74 29.05
CA PHE A 219 -6.71 -12.63 28.73
C PHE A 219 -6.80 -13.18 27.32
N LEU A 220 -7.93 -13.78 26.95
CA LEU A 220 -8.14 -14.39 25.64
C LEU A 220 -8.18 -13.35 24.51
N LEU A 221 -8.92 -12.25 24.68
CA LEU A 221 -9.08 -11.25 23.64
C LEU A 221 -7.92 -10.25 23.54
N ASN A 222 -7.19 -9.95 24.61
CA ASN A 222 -6.06 -9.04 24.52
C ASN A 222 -4.74 -9.79 24.46
N THR A 223 -4.39 -10.54 25.50
CA THR A 223 -3.03 -11.07 25.63
C THR A 223 -2.73 -12.16 24.62
N CYS A 224 -3.67 -13.08 24.38
CA CYS A 224 -3.51 -14.12 23.37
C CYS A 224 -3.49 -13.54 21.95
N THR A 225 -4.33 -12.55 21.64
CA THR A 225 -4.35 -11.91 20.34
C THR A 225 -3.10 -11.07 20.08
N ASP A 226 -2.59 -10.37 21.10
CA ASP A 226 -1.34 -9.61 21.02
C ASP A 226 -0.13 -10.55 20.81
N TYR A 227 -0.15 -11.76 21.40
CA TYR A 227 0.87 -12.77 21.14
C TYR A 227 0.85 -13.23 19.68
N ILE A 228 -0.32 -13.55 19.14
CA ILE A 228 -0.46 -13.91 17.72
C ILE A 228 0.07 -12.79 16.82
N TYR A 229 -0.25 -11.54 17.12
CA TYR A 229 0.23 -10.41 16.32
C TYR A 229 1.75 -10.31 16.30
N SER A 230 2.40 -10.43 17.44
CA SER A 230 3.86 -10.28 17.53
C SER A 230 4.62 -11.35 16.74
N HIS A 231 4.00 -12.51 16.48
CA HIS A 231 4.58 -13.64 15.74
C HIS A 231 4.02 -13.81 14.32
N SER A 232 3.03 -13.05 13.92
CA SER A 232 2.31 -13.18 12.65
C SER A 232 3.14 -12.88 11.41
N THR A 233 4.26 -12.19 11.54
CA THR A 233 5.11 -11.81 10.40
C THR A 233 5.87 -12.98 9.77
N ASP A 234 5.90 -14.13 10.43
CA ASP A 234 6.56 -15.33 9.92
C ASP A 234 5.65 -16.05 8.90
N GLN A 235 6.21 -16.35 7.74
CA GLN A 235 5.51 -17.05 6.63
C GLN A 235 4.97 -18.43 7.05
N LYS A 236 5.60 -19.11 8.02
CA LYS A 236 5.16 -20.41 8.52
C LYS A 236 3.76 -20.39 9.15
N HIS A 237 3.32 -19.24 9.67
CA HIS A 237 2.02 -19.09 10.34
C HIS A 237 0.87 -18.72 9.41
N LYS A 238 1.12 -18.62 8.11
CA LYS A 238 0.11 -18.21 7.12
C LYS A 238 -1.16 -19.08 7.18
N GLN A 239 -1.01 -20.40 7.33
CA GLN A 239 -2.17 -21.31 7.40
C GLN A 239 -2.97 -21.07 8.69
N SER A 240 -2.32 -20.98 9.82
CA SER A 240 -2.98 -20.71 11.11
C SER A 240 -3.80 -19.41 11.10
N LEU A 241 -3.32 -18.37 10.42
CA LEU A 241 -4.08 -17.12 10.25
C LEU A 241 -5.29 -17.27 9.34
N ILE A 242 -5.22 -18.15 8.34
CA ILE A 242 -6.37 -18.51 7.50
C ILE A 242 -7.40 -19.26 8.34
N ASP A 243 -6.99 -20.20 9.17
CA ASP A 243 -7.85 -20.98 10.04
C ASP A 243 -8.59 -20.09 11.07
N ILE A 244 -7.88 -19.14 11.69
CA ILE A 244 -8.48 -18.11 12.55
C ILE A 244 -9.57 -17.34 11.80
N ARG A 245 -9.28 -16.87 10.59
CA ARG A 245 -10.25 -16.14 9.77
C ARG A 245 -11.48 -17.01 9.46
N GLN A 246 -11.27 -18.23 8.99
CA GLN A 246 -12.37 -19.14 8.65
C GLN A 246 -13.29 -19.43 9.84
N THR A 247 -12.69 -19.55 11.03
CA THR A 247 -13.44 -19.85 12.26
C THR A 247 -14.21 -18.64 12.79
N LEU A 248 -13.61 -17.46 12.78
CA LEU A 248 -14.17 -16.28 13.46
C LEU A 248 -14.99 -15.36 12.56
N LEU A 249 -14.79 -15.37 11.25
CA LEU A 249 -15.37 -14.37 10.35
C LEU A 249 -16.90 -14.35 10.42
N ARG A 250 -17.53 -15.48 10.17
CA ARG A 250 -19.01 -15.57 10.09
C ARG A 250 -19.70 -15.31 11.44
N PRO A 251 -19.29 -15.91 12.57
CA PRO A 251 -19.83 -15.58 13.88
C PRO A 251 -19.71 -14.09 14.23
N PHE A 252 -18.55 -13.49 13.91
CA PHE A 252 -18.32 -12.07 14.16
C PHE A 252 -19.20 -11.18 13.26
N THR A 253 -19.33 -11.50 11.98
CA THR A 253 -20.20 -10.76 11.06
C THR A 253 -21.65 -10.73 11.55
N GLN A 254 -22.18 -11.89 11.98
CA GLN A 254 -23.53 -12.00 12.52
C GLN A 254 -23.70 -11.15 13.80
N TRP A 255 -22.73 -11.24 14.70
CA TRP A 255 -22.69 -10.42 15.91
C TRP A 255 -22.68 -8.92 15.58
N LEU A 256 -21.82 -8.50 14.66
CA LEU A 256 -21.68 -7.09 14.29
C LEU A 256 -22.96 -6.54 13.66
N ILE A 257 -23.62 -7.28 12.77
CA ILE A 257 -24.88 -6.87 12.15
C ILE A 257 -25.94 -6.63 13.22
N GLN A 258 -26.07 -7.55 14.17
CA GLN A 258 -27.04 -7.44 15.26
C GLN A 258 -26.77 -6.24 16.18
N GLN A 259 -25.50 -5.97 16.45
CA GLN A 259 -25.10 -4.95 17.42
C GLN A 259 -24.81 -3.58 16.84
N SER A 260 -24.58 -3.47 15.52
CA SER A 260 -24.16 -2.22 14.87
C SER A 260 -25.16 -1.07 15.02
N SER A 261 -26.46 -1.34 15.04
CA SER A 261 -27.51 -0.35 15.28
C SER A 261 -27.55 0.18 16.72
N LEU A 262 -27.03 -0.61 17.65
CA LEU A 262 -27.01 -0.34 19.09
C LEU A 262 -25.66 0.23 19.59
N PHE A 263 -24.75 0.61 18.69
CA PHE A 263 -23.37 1.01 19.02
C PHE A 263 -23.29 2.12 20.09
N ARG A 264 -24.31 2.95 20.23
CA ARG A 264 -24.37 4.03 21.23
C ARG A 264 -24.41 3.51 22.67
N PHE A 265 -24.82 2.27 22.86
CA PHE A 265 -24.92 1.61 24.15
C PHE A 265 -23.80 0.62 24.40
N TRP A 266 -22.77 0.60 23.52
CA TRP A 266 -21.66 -0.33 23.69
C TRP A 266 -20.81 0.00 24.92
N ASN A 267 -20.48 -1.04 25.67
CA ASN A 267 -19.57 -1.00 26.80
C ASN A 267 -18.11 -1.26 26.36
N ASN A 268 -17.17 -1.14 27.29
CA ASN A 268 -15.75 -1.38 27.03
C ASN A 268 -15.48 -2.80 26.52
N ARG A 269 -16.19 -3.79 27.01
CA ARG A 269 -16.04 -5.19 26.59
C ARG A 269 -16.36 -5.37 25.12
N MET A 270 -17.45 -4.77 24.64
CA MET A 270 -17.83 -4.79 23.23
C MET A 270 -16.80 -4.08 22.35
N LEU A 271 -16.23 -2.97 22.80
CA LEU A 271 -15.17 -2.26 22.10
C LEU A 271 -13.89 -3.08 21.98
N ILE A 272 -13.49 -3.77 23.05
CA ILE A 272 -12.34 -4.69 23.05
C ILE A 272 -12.60 -5.84 22.07
N THR A 273 -13.78 -6.45 22.14
CA THR A 273 -14.19 -7.52 21.22
C THR A 273 -14.11 -7.06 19.78
N LEU A 274 -14.71 -5.91 19.43
CA LEU A 274 -14.63 -5.33 18.10
C LEU A 274 -13.17 -5.18 17.65
N ARG A 275 -12.34 -4.54 18.46
CA ARG A 275 -10.95 -4.23 18.10
C ARG A 275 -10.14 -5.49 17.86
N GLN A 276 -10.20 -6.46 18.77
CA GLN A 276 -9.34 -7.62 18.72
C GLN A 276 -9.78 -8.64 17.66
N ILE A 277 -11.09 -8.87 17.51
CA ILE A 277 -11.58 -9.78 16.48
C ILE A 277 -11.34 -9.18 15.08
N CYS A 278 -11.66 -7.91 14.85
CA CYS A 278 -11.35 -7.26 13.57
C CYS A 278 -9.88 -7.36 13.21
N PHE A 279 -9.02 -7.16 14.20
CA PHE A 279 -7.59 -7.27 14.05
C PHE A 279 -7.17 -8.68 13.58
N LEU A 280 -7.64 -9.74 14.25
CA LEU A 280 -7.37 -11.12 13.86
C LEU A 280 -7.88 -11.41 12.44
N LEU A 281 -9.08 -10.96 12.08
CA LEU A 281 -9.68 -11.16 10.77
C LEU A 281 -8.92 -10.45 9.65
N THR A 282 -8.39 -9.26 9.89
CA THR A 282 -7.66 -8.48 8.89
C THR A 282 -6.19 -8.84 8.77
N LEU A 283 -5.64 -9.57 9.74
CA LEU A 283 -4.22 -9.94 9.78
C LEU A 283 -3.78 -10.76 8.56
N SER A 284 -4.60 -11.73 8.13
CA SER A 284 -4.34 -12.54 6.93
C SER A 284 -4.32 -11.70 5.63
N ILE A 285 -5.09 -10.61 5.58
CA ILE A 285 -5.10 -9.65 4.44
C ILE A 285 -3.81 -8.81 4.46
N GLN A 286 -3.41 -8.36 5.65
CA GLN A 286 -2.21 -7.54 5.82
C GLN A 286 -0.93 -8.27 5.35
N LEU A 287 -0.84 -9.57 5.64
CA LEU A 287 0.33 -10.39 5.32
C LEU A 287 0.34 -10.91 3.88
N ASN A 288 -0.82 -11.09 3.28
CA ASN A 288 -0.94 -11.57 1.91
C ASN A 288 -1.92 -10.71 1.11
N ARG A 289 -1.43 -9.59 0.59
CA ARG A 289 -2.22 -8.63 -0.19
C ARG A 289 -2.77 -9.18 -1.51
N LEU A 290 -2.18 -10.26 -2.01
CA LEU A 290 -2.58 -10.92 -3.26
C LEU A 290 -3.56 -12.07 -3.02
N ILE A 291 -3.98 -12.30 -1.77
CA ILE A 291 -4.92 -13.37 -1.46
C ILE A 291 -6.25 -13.13 -2.19
N LEU A 292 -6.65 -14.10 -2.99
CA LEU A 292 -7.99 -14.13 -3.55
C LEU A 292 -8.94 -14.70 -2.48
N LEU A 293 -9.97 -13.94 -2.15
CA LEU A 293 -10.99 -14.34 -1.20
C LEU A 293 -12.14 -15.01 -1.95
N ASP A 294 -12.61 -16.13 -1.43
CA ASP A 294 -13.79 -16.82 -1.96
C ASP A 294 -15.04 -15.96 -1.78
N LYS A 295 -16.09 -16.22 -2.57
CA LYS A 295 -17.30 -15.42 -2.60
C LYS A 295 -17.98 -15.30 -1.23
N ASP A 296 -18.10 -16.40 -0.51
CA ASP A 296 -18.75 -16.43 0.81
C ASP A 296 -17.96 -15.59 1.84
N ILE A 297 -16.63 -15.66 1.80
CA ILE A 297 -15.74 -14.86 2.63
C ILE A 297 -15.86 -13.37 2.27
N LEU A 298 -15.96 -13.04 0.98
CA LEU A 298 -16.16 -11.67 0.51
C LEU A 298 -17.48 -11.09 1.00
N ASP A 299 -18.57 -11.86 0.94
CA ASP A 299 -19.89 -11.41 1.37
C ASP A 299 -19.90 -11.06 2.86
N ASP A 300 -19.23 -11.83 3.70
CA ASP A 300 -19.07 -11.52 5.13
C ASP A 300 -18.26 -10.22 5.33
N TYR A 301 -17.14 -10.02 4.63
CA TYR A 301 -16.38 -8.76 4.70
C TYR A 301 -17.18 -7.57 4.18
N TYR A 302 -17.99 -7.72 3.14
CA TYR A 302 -18.84 -6.64 2.64
C TYR A 302 -19.85 -6.19 3.70
N GLN A 303 -20.43 -7.12 4.44
CA GLN A 303 -21.36 -6.82 5.54
C GLN A 303 -20.66 -6.12 6.71
N ILE A 304 -19.41 -6.51 7.02
CA ILE A 304 -18.59 -5.81 8.03
C ILE A 304 -18.32 -4.36 7.58
N ILE A 305 -17.89 -4.16 6.32
CA ILE A 305 -17.64 -2.82 5.76
C ILE A 305 -18.91 -1.96 5.82
N ASP A 306 -20.05 -2.51 5.43
CA ASP A 306 -21.32 -1.79 5.47
C ASP A 306 -21.72 -1.38 6.89
N SER A 307 -21.54 -2.28 7.87
CA SER A 307 -21.78 -1.98 9.28
C SER A 307 -20.86 -0.86 9.77
N PHE A 308 -19.58 -0.89 9.41
CA PHE A 308 -18.61 0.15 9.75
C PHE A 308 -18.96 1.50 9.16
N VAL A 309 -19.29 1.52 7.88
CA VAL A 309 -19.68 2.75 7.17
C VAL A 309 -20.93 3.36 7.81
N ASN A 310 -21.92 2.55 8.15
CA ASN A 310 -23.15 3.00 8.82
C ASN A 310 -22.88 3.58 10.21
N ILE A 311 -22.02 2.94 11.03
CA ILE A 311 -21.61 3.47 12.33
C ILE A 311 -20.90 4.82 12.16
N LEU A 312 -19.96 4.94 11.22
CA LEU A 312 -19.21 6.19 10.97
C LEU A 312 -20.15 7.31 10.50
N TYR A 313 -21.07 7.05 9.59
CA TYR A 313 -22.10 8.03 9.17
C TYR A 313 -22.94 8.50 10.36
N SER A 314 -23.38 7.59 11.20
CA SER A 314 -24.20 7.90 12.37
C SER A 314 -23.43 8.74 13.42
N ILE A 315 -22.12 8.51 13.58
CA ILE A 315 -21.28 9.32 14.47
C ILE A 315 -21.09 10.72 13.92
N ILE A 316 -20.80 10.86 12.62
CA ILE A 316 -20.49 12.15 11.99
C ILE A 316 -21.73 13.02 11.83
N GLN A 317 -22.94 12.42 11.63
CA GLN A 317 -24.19 13.18 11.53
C GLN A 317 -24.70 13.72 12.88
N SER A 318 -24.22 13.18 14.00
CA SER A 318 -24.62 13.64 15.32
C SER A 318 -23.84 14.91 15.72
N GLU A 319 -24.41 16.08 15.53
CA GLU A 319 -23.79 17.42 15.66
C GLU A 319 -23.07 17.74 17.00
N ASN A 320 -23.26 16.95 18.05
CA ASN A 320 -22.76 17.26 19.40
C ASN A 320 -21.76 16.23 19.99
N LYS A 321 -21.19 15.29 19.22
CA LYS A 321 -20.54 14.11 19.84
C LYS A 321 -19.19 13.67 19.28
N THR A 322 -18.50 14.48 18.49
CA THR A 322 -17.12 14.19 18.04
C THR A 322 -16.13 14.08 19.21
N ASN A 323 -16.44 14.69 20.36
CA ASN A 323 -15.62 14.66 21.58
C ASN A 323 -16.03 13.54 22.57
N ASN A 324 -17.00 12.68 22.24
CA ASN A 324 -17.34 11.55 23.10
C ASN A 324 -16.25 10.47 23.01
N LYS A 325 -15.74 10.04 24.14
CA LYS A 325 -14.69 8.99 24.25
C LYS A 325 -15.07 7.69 23.53
N LEU A 326 -16.34 7.30 23.56
CA LEU A 326 -16.86 6.13 22.83
C LEU A 326 -16.73 6.33 21.31
N SER A 327 -17.15 7.48 20.79
CA SER A 327 -17.07 7.79 19.35
C SER A 327 -15.62 7.80 18.86
N GLN A 328 -14.70 8.42 19.62
CA GLN A 328 -13.27 8.40 19.30
C GLN A 328 -12.69 6.99 19.31
N SER A 329 -13.05 6.16 20.30
CA SER A 329 -12.63 4.77 20.40
C SER A 329 -13.15 3.92 19.21
N LEU A 330 -14.41 4.11 18.84
CA LEU A 330 -15.02 3.43 17.67
C LEU A 330 -14.33 3.83 16.38
N ILE A 331 -14.17 5.12 16.11
CA ILE A 331 -13.47 5.62 14.91
C ILE A 331 -12.03 5.09 14.89
N GLY A 332 -11.31 5.18 16.02
CA GLY A 332 -9.94 4.69 16.16
C GLY A 332 -9.80 3.17 15.93
N THR A 333 -10.88 2.41 16.11
CA THR A 333 -10.92 0.97 15.81
C THR A 333 -11.32 0.70 14.35
N ILE A 334 -12.37 1.35 13.87
CA ILE A 334 -12.96 1.07 12.56
C ILE A 334 -12.03 1.50 11.42
N ILE A 335 -11.45 2.71 11.50
CA ILE A 335 -10.67 3.28 10.41
C ILE A 335 -9.40 2.49 10.07
N PRO A 336 -8.55 2.05 11.03
CA PRO A 336 -7.41 1.17 10.72
C PRO A 336 -7.83 -0.15 10.06
N ASN A 337 -8.97 -0.71 10.47
CA ASN A 337 -9.48 -1.96 9.88
C ASN A 337 -9.98 -1.76 8.44
N ILE A 338 -10.72 -0.68 8.16
CA ILE A 338 -11.09 -0.33 6.78
C ILE A 338 -9.82 -0.16 5.93
N TYR A 339 -8.79 0.56 6.44
CA TYR A 339 -7.53 0.68 5.71
C TYR A 339 -6.90 -0.69 5.43
N THR A 340 -6.83 -1.59 6.41
CA THR A 340 -6.29 -2.94 6.19
C THR A 340 -7.08 -3.72 5.15
N MET A 341 -8.40 -3.58 5.12
CA MET A 341 -9.26 -4.19 4.10
C MET A 341 -8.97 -3.63 2.70
N THR A 342 -8.61 -2.35 2.55
CA THR A 342 -8.20 -1.80 1.25
C THR A 342 -6.93 -2.41 0.68
N LEU A 343 -6.15 -3.17 1.46
CA LEU A 343 -4.98 -3.89 0.95
C LEU A 343 -5.36 -5.10 0.08
N SER A 344 -6.58 -5.63 0.19
CA SER A 344 -7.14 -6.61 -0.75
C SER A 344 -7.82 -5.89 -1.90
N LYS A 345 -7.41 -6.18 -3.14
CA LYS A 345 -7.99 -5.55 -4.34
C LYS A 345 -9.50 -5.77 -4.49
N GLN A 346 -10.01 -6.89 -4.03
CA GLN A 346 -11.46 -7.20 -4.06
C GLN A 346 -12.22 -6.30 -3.10
N LEU A 347 -11.71 -6.12 -1.88
CA LEU A 347 -12.32 -5.28 -0.84
C LEU A 347 -12.11 -3.78 -1.13
N GLU A 348 -10.93 -3.39 -1.63
CA GLU A 348 -10.65 -2.02 -2.08
C GLU A 348 -11.69 -1.56 -3.10
N LYS A 349 -11.95 -2.38 -4.13
CA LYS A 349 -12.95 -2.07 -5.16
C LYS A 349 -14.38 -1.95 -4.59
N TYR A 350 -14.73 -2.79 -3.60
CA TYR A 350 -16.01 -2.68 -2.92
C TYR A 350 -16.14 -1.37 -2.14
N ILE A 351 -15.07 -0.99 -1.40
CA ILE A 351 -15.03 0.27 -0.63
C ILE A 351 -15.09 1.49 -1.57
N GLN A 352 -14.39 1.46 -2.71
CA GLN A 352 -14.46 2.50 -3.74
C GLN A 352 -15.90 2.71 -4.23
N ASN A 353 -16.63 1.63 -4.51
CA ASN A 353 -18.02 1.70 -4.97
C ASN A 353 -19.01 2.25 -3.92
N LYS A 354 -18.62 2.35 -2.65
CA LYS A 354 -19.46 2.96 -1.59
C LYS A 354 -19.39 4.49 -1.57
N HIS A 355 -18.52 5.11 -2.38
CA HIS A 355 -18.39 6.57 -2.49
C HIS A 355 -18.22 7.30 -1.15
N ILE A 356 -17.42 6.72 -0.24
CA ILE A 356 -17.26 7.22 1.13
C ILE A 356 -16.22 8.34 1.29
N ILE A 357 -15.67 8.88 0.19
CA ILE A 357 -14.62 9.91 0.25
C ILE A 357 -15.04 11.10 1.09
N SER A 358 -16.27 11.61 0.91
CA SER A 358 -16.79 12.72 1.70
C SER A 358 -16.88 12.41 3.20
N LEU A 359 -17.13 11.15 3.57
CA LEU A 359 -17.13 10.67 4.93
C LEU A 359 -15.69 10.66 5.50
N ILE A 360 -14.75 10.10 4.74
CA ILE A 360 -13.34 10.02 5.16
C ILE A 360 -12.70 11.41 5.27
N LEU A 361 -13.04 12.35 4.38
CA LEU A 361 -12.57 13.74 4.47
C LEU A 361 -13.02 14.41 5.79
N LYS A 362 -14.26 14.17 6.24
CA LYS A 362 -14.71 14.70 7.55
C LYS A 362 -13.93 14.11 8.73
N LEU A 363 -13.40 12.90 8.60
CA LEU A 363 -12.57 12.30 9.65
C LEU A 363 -11.19 12.93 9.75
N THR A 364 -10.72 13.62 8.73
CA THR A 364 -9.45 14.37 8.79
C THR A 364 -9.55 15.65 9.63
N ASP A 365 -10.76 16.09 9.97
CA ASP A 365 -10.99 17.25 10.86
C ASP A 365 -10.89 16.89 12.35
N PHE A 366 -10.82 15.60 12.69
CA PHE A 366 -10.66 15.18 14.08
C PHE A 366 -9.28 15.60 14.62
N GLU A 367 -9.20 15.96 15.90
CA GLU A 367 -7.93 16.35 16.55
C GLU A 367 -6.97 15.18 16.76
N ASN A 368 -7.46 13.93 16.62
CA ASN A 368 -6.64 12.72 16.81
C ASN A 368 -5.79 12.43 15.58
N ASP A 369 -4.47 12.57 15.73
CA ASP A 369 -3.48 12.39 14.65
C ASP A 369 -3.50 10.99 14.03
N GLU A 370 -3.81 9.95 14.81
CA GLU A 370 -3.86 8.58 14.31
C GLU A 370 -5.09 8.36 13.42
N ILE A 371 -6.24 8.93 13.80
CA ILE A 371 -7.45 8.94 12.97
C ILE A 371 -7.16 9.67 11.65
N GLN A 372 -6.55 10.86 11.71
CA GLN A 372 -6.18 11.63 10.52
C GLN A 372 -5.26 10.84 9.60
N LEU A 373 -4.18 10.25 10.14
CA LEU A 373 -3.23 9.48 9.35
C LEU A 373 -3.86 8.28 8.64
N ASN A 374 -4.71 7.54 9.35
CA ASN A 374 -5.41 6.39 8.75
C ASN A 374 -6.47 6.83 7.74
N ALA A 375 -7.14 7.97 7.94
CA ALA A 375 -8.01 8.58 6.94
C ALA A 375 -7.25 8.92 5.66
N PHE A 376 -6.05 9.51 5.74
CA PHE A 376 -5.19 9.75 4.58
C PHE A 376 -4.78 8.46 3.86
N LYS A 377 -4.44 7.41 4.59
CA LYS A 377 -4.13 6.10 4.00
C LYS A 377 -5.30 5.52 3.22
N ILE A 378 -6.53 5.64 3.76
CA ILE A 378 -7.73 5.21 3.06
C ILE A 378 -7.95 6.05 1.81
N LEU A 379 -7.91 7.38 1.91
CA LEU A 379 -8.05 8.28 0.76
C LEU A 379 -7.05 7.92 -0.35
N SER A 380 -5.79 7.62 0.01
CA SER A 380 -4.77 7.24 -0.96
C SER A 380 -5.05 5.90 -1.68
N SER A 381 -5.83 5.03 -1.06
CA SER A 381 -6.20 3.73 -1.65
C SER A 381 -7.49 3.79 -2.46
N ILE A 382 -8.50 4.56 -2.00
CA ILE A 382 -9.83 4.54 -2.62
C ILE A 382 -10.08 5.65 -3.64
N THR A 383 -9.26 6.70 -3.66
CA THR A 383 -9.42 7.81 -4.60
C THR A 383 -9.18 7.33 -6.04
N THR A 384 -10.12 7.63 -6.92
CA THR A 384 -10.08 7.31 -8.35
C THR A 384 -9.90 8.57 -9.19
N GLU A 385 -9.51 8.43 -10.46
CA GLU A 385 -9.39 9.57 -11.38
C GLU A 385 -10.70 10.34 -11.55
N GLN A 386 -11.84 9.64 -11.49
CA GLN A 386 -13.14 10.28 -11.63
C GLN A 386 -13.44 11.22 -10.44
N GLU A 387 -13.05 10.83 -9.24
CA GLU A 387 -13.25 11.62 -8.03
C GLU A 387 -12.30 12.81 -7.96
N THR A 388 -11.07 12.66 -8.46
CA THR A 388 -10.11 13.76 -8.53
C THR A 388 -10.51 14.85 -9.52
N LYS A 389 -11.40 14.58 -10.48
CA LYS A 389 -11.99 15.60 -11.36
C LYS A 389 -12.87 16.59 -10.59
N ASN A 390 -13.32 16.22 -9.39
CA ASN A 390 -13.95 17.17 -8.48
C ASN A 390 -12.89 18.08 -7.84
N ILE A 391 -12.79 19.31 -8.32
CA ILE A 391 -11.81 20.33 -7.87
C ILE A 391 -11.86 20.52 -6.35
N VAL A 392 -13.03 20.46 -5.73
CA VAL A 392 -13.19 20.63 -4.28
C VAL A 392 -12.45 19.53 -3.52
N TYR A 393 -12.53 18.28 -3.97
CA TYR A 393 -11.85 17.16 -3.32
C TYR A 393 -10.33 17.25 -3.48
N SER A 394 -9.84 17.54 -4.68
CA SER A 394 -8.40 17.68 -4.94
C SER A 394 -7.78 18.81 -4.13
N ASN A 395 -8.46 19.97 -4.06
CA ASN A 395 -8.06 21.11 -3.24
C ASN A 395 -8.01 20.76 -1.75
N THR A 396 -9.06 20.12 -1.23
CA THR A 396 -9.15 19.72 0.18
C THR A 396 -8.05 18.72 0.54
N ILE A 397 -7.83 17.70 -0.30
CA ILE A 397 -6.78 16.70 -0.07
C ILE A 397 -5.41 17.37 -0.03
N ALA A 398 -5.07 18.23 -0.98
CA ALA A 398 -3.80 18.95 -1.01
C ALA A 398 -3.60 19.82 0.25
N SER A 399 -4.62 20.60 0.63
CA SER A 399 -4.61 21.45 1.84
C SER A 399 -4.35 20.65 3.10
N LEU A 400 -5.01 19.50 3.25
CA LEU A 400 -4.88 18.64 4.42
C LEU A 400 -3.47 18.04 4.52
N PHE A 401 -2.90 17.59 3.40
CA PHE A 401 -1.52 17.08 3.39
C PHE A 401 -0.52 18.17 3.77
N ILE A 402 -0.66 19.37 3.23
CA ILE A 402 0.21 20.51 3.57
C ILE A 402 0.09 20.86 5.05
N LYS A 403 -1.13 20.97 5.58
CA LYS A 403 -1.38 21.24 7.00
C LYS A 403 -0.73 20.19 7.90
N PHE A 404 -0.89 18.92 7.56
CA PHE A 404 -0.35 17.82 8.35
C PHE A 404 1.18 17.73 8.25
N LEU A 405 1.75 17.95 7.05
CA LEU A 405 3.20 18.04 6.88
C LEU A 405 3.80 19.16 7.71
N ASN A 406 3.20 20.35 7.70
CA ASN A 406 3.66 21.48 8.53
C ASN A 406 3.64 21.14 10.02
N LYS A 407 2.63 20.40 10.49
CA LYS A 407 2.52 19.99 11.90
C LYS A 407 3.62 19.02 12.31
N VAL A 408 3.98 18.09 11.42
CA VAL A 408 4.89 16.97 11.74
C VAL A 408 6.35 17.31 11.43
N ILE A 409 6.63 18.28 10.53
CA ILE A 409 7.98 18.55 10.02
C ILE A 409 8.95 19.06 11.08
N ASP A 410 8.44 19.65 12.15
CA ASP A 410 9.26 20.16 13.25
C ASP A 410 9.45 19.15 14.40
N ASP A 411 8.75 18.01 14.37
CA ASP A 411 8.85 16.94 15.38
C ASP A 411 9.67 15.74 14.84
N SER A 412 10.96 15.71 15.16
CA SER A 412 11.91 14.68 14.73
C SER A 412 11.59 13.26 15.24
N ASN A 413 10.77 13.12 16.28
CA ASN A 413 10.45 11.82 16.89
C ASN A 413 9.37 11.05 16.13
N GLN A 414 8.73 11.63 15.11
CA GLN A 414 7.59 11.05 14.41
C GLN A 414 7.93 10.42 13.06
N THR A 415 9.11 9.83 12.90
CA THR A 415 9.61 9.28 11.62
C THR A 415 8.62 8.34 10.92
N LEU A 416 7.94 7.47 11.66
CA LEU A 416 6.97 6.53 11.09
C LEU A 416 5.72 7.23 10.53
N ARG A 417 5.28 8.31 11.18
CA ARG A 417 4.16 9.14 10.70
C ARG A 417 4.53 9.86 9.40
N PHE A 418 5.75 10.42 9.32
CA PHE A 418 6.29 11.00 8.10
C PHE A 418 6.30 10.00 6.95
N TYR A 419 6.86 8.82 7.18
CA TYR A 419 6.93 7.77 6.16
C TYR A 419 5.53 7.43 5.61
N ASN A 420 4.57 7.20 6.50
CA ASN A 420 3.20 6.85 6.09
C ASN A 420 2.51 8.00 5.34
N LEU A 421 2.71 9.25 5.78
CA LEU A 421 2.14 10.42 5.14
C LEU A 421 2.72 10.64 3.73
N LEU A 422 4.05 10.63 3.60
CA LEU A 422 4.71 10.76 2.29
C LEU A 422 4.35 9.62 1.35
N ARG A 423 4.22 8.40 1.86
CA ARG A 423 3.78 7.26 1.06
C ARG A 423 2.35 7.43 0.55
N SER A 424 1.44 7.93 1.39
CA SER A 424 0.06 8.21 0.98
C SER A 424 0.01 9.35 -0.06
N LEU A 425 0.79 10.41 0.14
CA LEU A 425 0.91 11.50 -0.82
C LEU A 425 1.45 11.01 -2.17
N LYS A 426 2.50 10.17 -2.15
CA LYS A 426 3.06 9.58 -3.37
C LYS A 426 2.03 8.81 -4.21
N SER A 427 1.09 8.11 -3.58
CA SER A 427 0.01 7.42 -4.28
C SER A 427 -1.00 8.40 -4.90
N LEU A 428 -1.26 9.53 -4.26
CA LEU A 428 -2.26 10.51 -4.72
C LEU A 428 -1.73 11.45 -5.80
N ILE A 429 -0.45 11.83 -5.77
CA ILE A 429 0.14 12.73 -6.77
C ILE A 429 0.31 12.11 -8.17
N GLN A 430 -0.01 10.84 -8.35
CA GLN A 430 -0.17 10.27 -9.69
C GLN A 430 -1.36 10.87 -10.46
N TYR A 431 -2.29 11.53 -9.76
CA TYR A 431 -3.40 12.26 -10.33
C TYR A 431 -3.03 13.72 -10.56
N ASP A 432 -3.08 14.17 -11.82
CA ASP A 432 -2.62 15.50 -12.22
C ASP A 432 -3.34 16.61 -11.43
N GLN A 433 -4.64 16.46 -11.12
CA GLN A 433 -5.43 17.44 -10.36
C GLN A 433 -4.90 17.66 -8.94
N ILE A 434 -4.47 16.60 -8.25
CA ILE A 434 -3.89 16.71 -6.91
C ILE A 434 -2.51 17.35 -6.98
N THR A 435 -1.73 16.99 -8.02
CA THR A 435 -0.43 17.59 -8.29
C THR A 435 -0.53 19.09 -8.54
N ASP A 436 -1.50 19.52 -9.37
CA ASP A 436 -1.79 20.93 -9.64
C ASP A 436 -2.14 21.70 -8.35
N GLU A 437 -3.05 21.16 -7.54
CA GLU A 437 -3.46 21.80 -6.30
C GLU A 437 -2.34 21.84 -5.25
N LEU A 438 -1.55 20.79 -5.11
CA LEU A 438 -0.38 20.76 -4.24
C LEU A 438 0.65 21.84 -4.64
N THR A 439 0.85 22.03 -5.94
CA THR A 439 1.78 23.03 -6.48
C THR A 439 1.24 24.44 -6.26
N LYS A 440 -0.02 24.72 -6.55
CA LYS A 440 -0.69 26.01 -6.32
C LYS A 440 -0.67 26.42 -4.85
N GLN A 441 -0.88 25.49 -3.94
CA GLN A 441 -0.90 25.72 -2.49
C GLN A 441 0.50 25.75 -1.87
N ASN A 442 1.56 25.83 -2.68
CA ASN A 442 2.94 25.94 -2.24
C ASN A 442 3.43 24.77 -1.39
N GLY A 443 3.01 23.53 -1.73
CA GLY A 443 3.48 22.30 -1.07
C GLY A 443 4.92 21.92 -1.41
N LEU A 444 5.46 22.39 -2.54
CA LEU A 444 6.79 22.04 -3.05
C LEU A 444 7.93 22.34 -2.06
N PRO A 445 8.04 23.56 -1.44
CA PRO A 445 9.09 23.85 -0.48
C PRO A 445 9.09 22.94 0.75
N LEU A 446 7.92 22.49 1.20
CA LEU A 446 7.80 21.55 2.32
C LEU A 446 8.36 20.18 1.96
N ILE A 447 8.04 19.69 0.76
CA ILE A 447 8.56 18.42 0.27
C ILE A 447 10.07 18.51 0.03
N MET A 448 10.57 19.63 -0.50
CA MET A 448 12.01 19.89 -0.62
C MET A 448 12.69 19.85 0.76
N ARG A 449 12.12 20.50 1.78
CA ARG A 449 12.65 20.41 3.14
C ARG A 449 12.68 18.99 3.68
N CYS A 450 11.66 18.15 3.41
CA CYS A 450 11.65 16.74 3.76
C CYS A 450 12.77 15.95 3.05
N ALA A 451 13.11 16.33 1.81
CA ALA A 451 14.15 15.67 1.03
C ALA A 451 15.56 16.08 1.47
N THR A 452 15.79 17.36 1.79
CA THR A 452 17.14 17.94 1.92
C THR A 452 17.62 18.14 3.35
N ASP A 453 16.72 18.26 4.35
CA ASP A 453 17.11 18.48 5.74
C ASP A 453 17.76 17.22 6.32
N SER A 454 19.02 17.37 6.78
CA SER A 454 19.86 16.29 7.32
C SER A 454 19.33 15.64 8.61
N LYS A 455 18.38 16.30 9.31
CA LYS A 455 17.72 15.71 10.49
C LYS A 455 16.83 14.52 10.15
N PHE A 456 16.41 14.37 8.90
CA PHE A 456 15.52 13.30 8.49
C PHE A 456 16.26 12.03 8.08
N LYS A 457 15.68 10.89 8.45
CA LYS A 457 16.23 9.58 8.10
C LYS A 457 16.15 9.34 6.59
N PRO A 458 17.26 8.94 5.95
CA PRO A 458 17.35 8.82 4.49
C PRO A 458 16.26 7.94 3.88
N ILE A 459 16.11 6.69 4.35
CA ILE A 459 15.18 5.71 3.75
C ILE A 459 13.73 6.03 4.08
N GLN A 460 13.43 6.54 5.29
CA GLN A 460 12.06 6.73 5.74
C GLN A 460 11.45 8.06 5.30
N VAL A 461 12.26 9.11 5.12
CA VAL A 461 11.74 10.47 4.83
C VAL A 461 12.33 11.05 3.55
N GLN A 462 13.67 11.10 3.42
CA GLN A 462 14.31 11.75 2.27
C GLN A 462 14.01 11.03 0.95
N GLN A 463 14.12 9.70 0.91
CA GLN A 463 13.84 8.92 -0.28
C GLN A 463 12.38 9.09 -0.77
N PRO A 464 11.33 8.90 0.05
CA PRO A 464 9.95 9.14 -0.39
C PRO A 464 9.72 10.59 -0.84
N ALA A 465 10.34 11.57 -0.18
CA ALA A 465 10.23 12.98 -0.58
C ALA A 465 10.86 13.23 -1.95
N LEU A 466 12.06 12.69 -2.23
CA LEU A 466 12.68 12.77 -3.55
C LEU A 466 11.84 12.06 -4.63
N GLU A 467 11.26 10.91 -4.34
CA GLU A 467 10.36 10.21 -5.26
C GLU A 467 9.11 11.04 -5.57
N ILE A 468 8.57 11.77 -4.61
CA ILE A 468 7.48 12.73 -4.81
C ILE A 468 7.94 13.88 -5.71
N LEU A 469 9.11 14.49 -5.43
CA LEU A 469 9.66 15.56 -6.26
C LEU A 469 9.86 15.11 -7.71
N PHE A 470 10.31 13.86 -7.91
CA PHE A 470 10.44 13.29 -9.25
C PHE A 470 9.08 13.22 -9.98
N ILE A 471 8.01 12.75 -9.30
CA ILE A 471 6.66 12.73 -9.90
C ILE A 471 6.19 14.17 -10.21
N LEU A 472 6.49 15.14 -9.36
CA LEU A 472 6.15 16.54 -9.58
C LEU A 472 6.84 17.14 -10.82
N THR A 473 7.98 16.60 -11.28
CA THR A 473 8.61 17.05 -12.53
C THR A 473 7.75 16.84 -13.79
N PHE A 474 6.71 16.00 -13.73
CA PHE A 474 5.77 15.83 -14.84
C PHE A 474 4.67 16.91 -14.88
N ASN A 475 4.61 17.79 -13.88
CA ASN A 475 3.74 18.95 -13.86
C ASN A 475 4.53 20.19 -14.29
N ASN A 476 4.05 20.93 -15.29
CA ASN A 476 4.80 22.04 -15.87
C ASN A 476 5.13 23.14 -14.87
N GLU A 477 4.20 23.52 -14.00
CA GLU A 477 4.43 24.57 -13.01
C GLU A 477 5.43 24.13 -11.95
N ALA A 478 5.27 22.90 -11.42
CA ALA A 478 6.22 22.33 -10.46
C ALA A 478 7.62 22.12 -11.10
N TYR A 479 7.68 21.71 -12.36
CA TYR A 479 8.92 21.58 -13.12
C TYR A 479 9.71 22.88 -13.18
N GLN A 480 9.04 24.01 -13.54
CA GLN A 480 9.69 25.31 -13.60
C GLN A 480 10.20 25.76 -12.22
N ARG A 481 9.44 25.51 -11.17
CA ARG A 481 9.86 25.82 -9.80
C ARG A 481 11.01 24.91 -9.33
N LEU A 482 11.01 23.62 -9.70
CA LEU A 482 12.06 22.66 -9.33
C LEU A 482 13.42 22.97 -9.97
N LYS A 483 13.46 23.65 -11.13
CA LYS A 483 14.73 24.06 -11.74
C LYS A 483 15.61 24.89 -10.80
N SER A 484 15.01 25.71 -9.93
CA SER A 484 15.75 26.50 -8.96
C SER A 484 16.38 25.67 -7.82
N TYR A 485 15.92 24.45 -7.58
CA TYR A 485 16.40 23.55 -6.53
C TYR A 485 17.44 22.52 -7.03
N SER A 486 17.86 22.56 -8.28
CA SER A 486 18.82 21.61 -8.86
C SER A 486 20.12 21.52 -8.05
N THR A 487 20.61 22.65 -7.52
CA THR A 487 21.84 22.69 -6.70
C THR A 487 21.68 21.98 -5.36
N GLU A 488 20.49 21.99 -4.77
CA GLU A 488 20.20 21.30 -3.50
C GLU A 488 20.01 19.78 -3.68
N ILE A 489 19.66 19.33 -4.91
CA ILE A 489 19.47 17.92 -5.23
C ILE A 489 20.82 17.25 -5.62
N LYS A 490 21.77 17.98 -6.23
CA LYS A 490 23.07 17.44 -6.68
C LYS A 490 23.86 16.64 -5.63
N PRO A 491 23.90 17.02 -4.34
CA PRO A 491 24.63 16.24 -3.32
C PRO A 491 24.13 14.81 -3.17
N PHE A 492 22.87 14.52 -3.49
CA PHE A 492 22.27 13.19 -3.37
C PHE A 492 22.77 12.19 -4.43
N LEU A 493 23.41 12.66 -5.51
CA LEU A 493 24.09 11.78 -6.49
C LEU A 493 25.16 10.91 -5.85
N SER A 494 25.81 11.41 -4.80
CA SER A 494 26.88 10.71 -4.05
C SER A 494 26.37 9.99 -2.81
N SER A 495 25.06 9.80 -2.68
CA SER A 495 24.45 9.12 -1.53
C SER A 495 24.89 7.66 -1.46
N SER A 496 25.21 7.17 -0.26
CA SER A 496 25.47 5.74 0.01
C SER A 496 24.22 4.87 -0.19
N HIS A 497 23.05 5.48 -0.19
CA HIS A 497 21.77 4.82 -0.49
C HIS A 497 21.49 4.88 -1.99
N GLN A 498 21.69 3.77 -2.67
CA GLN A 498 21.56 3.65 -4.12
C GLN A 498 20.24 4.22 -4.67
N ARG A 499 19.10 3.93 -4.02
CA ARG A 499 17.80 4.44 -4.48
C ARG A 499 17.69 5.96 -4.41
N ILE A 500 18.29 6.60 -3.41
CA ILE A 500 18.34 8.06 -3.30
C ILE A 500 19.15 8.66 -4.45
N SER A 501 20.34 8.09 -4.72
CA SER A 501 21.22 8.53 -5.80
C SER A 501 20.53 8.43 -7.16
N GLN A 502 19.82 7.34 -7.43
CA GLN A 502 19.07 7.13 -8.67
C GLN A 502 17.94 8.13 -8.86
N VAL A 503 17.12 8.35 -7.82
CA VAL A 503 16.01 9.31 -7.92
C VAL A 503 16.55 10.72 -8.13
N ALA A 504 17.67 11.08 -7.47
CA ALA A 504 18.33 12.36 -7.68
C ALA A 504 18.84 12.50 -9.13
N ASP A 505 19.48 11.45 -9.70
CA ASP A 505 19.90 11.43 -11.11
C ASP A 505 18.72 11.66 -12.05
N MET A 506 17.61 10.97 -11.83
CA MET A 506 16.41 11.12 -12.68
C MET A 506 15.80 12.52 -12.61
N ILE A 507 15.72 13.12 -11.41
CA ILE A 507 15.24 14.50 -11.26
C ILE A 507 16.15 15.44 -12.05
N LEU A 508 17.45 15.35 -11.83
CA LEU A 508 18.42 16.23 -12.49
C LEU A 508 18.47 16.01 -14.00
N TRP A 509 18.41 14.75 -14.46
CA TRP A 509 18.33 14.45 -15.89
C TRP A 509 17.09 15.11 -16.50
N LYS A 510 15.94 14.98 -15.86
CA LYS A 510 14.69 15.58 -16.36
C LYS A 510 14.73 17.09 -16.37
N LEU A 511 15.33 17.73 -15.36
CA LEU A 511 15.42 19.19 -15.25
C LEU A 511 16.48 19.82 -16.17
N GLU A 512 17.61 19.13 -16.42
CA GLU A 512 18.77 19.69 -17.08
C GLU A 512 19.06 19.10 -18.48
N LYS A 513 18.70 17.84 -18.74
CA LYS A 513 19.12 17.10 -19.95
C LYS A 513 18.00 16.61 -20.84
N GLU A 514 16.78 16.45 -20.35
CA GLU A 514 15.66 15.88 -21.12
C GLU A 514 15.37 16.66 -22.38
N GLU A 515 15.34 17.99 -22.32
CA GLU A 515 15.07 18.85 -23.48
C GLU A 515 16.11 18.66 -24.58
N GLN A 516 17.38 18.53 -24.24
CA GLN A 516 18.46 18.25 -25.18
C GLN A 516 18.37 16.84 -25.78
N ALA A 517 17.98 15.84 -24.97
CA ALA A 517 17.79 14.47 -25.44
C ALA A 517 16.61 14.35 -26.41
N LEU A 518 15.53 15.11 -26.18
CA LEU A 518 14.35 15.13 -27.04
C LEU A 518 14.62 15.85 -28.40
N THR A 519 15.52 16.82 -28.44
CA THR A 519 15.86 17.58 -29.65
C THR A 519 16.85 16.85 -30.57
N LYS A 520 17.43 15.71 -30.16
CA LYS A 520 18.27 14.90 -31.03
C LYS A 520 17.50 14.52 -32.32
N PRO A 521 18.07 14.68 -33.52
CA PRO A 521 17.37 14.42 -34.76
C PRO A 521 16.91 12.96 -34.81
N ASN A 522 15.66 12.75 -35.26
CA ASN A 522 15.16 11.43 -35.57
C ASN A 522 15.84 10.96 -36.87
N ILE A 523 16.79 10.05 -36.74
CA ILE A 523 17.48 9.48 -37.90
C ILE A 523 16.50 8.53 -38.57
N GLN A 524 16.06 8.88 -39.79
CA GLN A 524 15.08 8.09 -40.55
C GLN A 524 15.61 6.71 -41.01
N ASP A 525 16.95 6.52 -41.05
CA ASP A 525 17.63 5.26 -41.40
C ASP A 525 18.36 4.68 -40.16
N ARG A 526 17.65 4.42 -39.09
CA ARG A 526 18.24 3.82 -37.88
C ARG A 526 18.50 2.34 -38.11
N ASN A 527 19.74 1.93 -37.99
CA ASN A 527 20.10 0.53 -37.77
C ASN A 527 19.87 0.25 -36.24
N TYR A 528 18.65 -0.18 -35.90
CA TYR A 528 18.29 -0.44 -34.48
C TYR A 528 19.16 -1.56 -33.94
N LYS A 529 19.72 -1.34 -32.74
CA LYS A 529 20.46 -2.36 -31.98
C LYS A 529 19.54 -3.44 -31.42
N TYR A 530 18.37 -3.03 -30.97
CA TYR A 530 17.32 -3.91 -30.48
C TYR A 530 16.03 -3.76 -31.31
N ASP A 531 15.32 -4.87 -31.49
CA ASP A 531 14.01 -4.85 -32.13
C ASP A 531 12.94 -4.33 -31.16
N ILE A 532 13.07 -4.72 -29.89
CA ILE A 532 12.05 -4.48 -28.85
C ILE A 532 12.73 -4.07 -27.55
N ILE A 533 12.17 -3.08 -26.88
CA ILE A 533 12.35 -2.82 -25.45
C ILE A 533 11.07 -3.20 -24.71
N LEU A 534 11.20 -3.97 -23.64
CA LEU A 534 10.09 -4.36 -22.77
C LEU A 534 10.16 -3.56 -21.47
N SER A 535 9.27 -2.56 -21.32
CA SER A 535 9.16 -1.73 -20.12
C SER A 535 8.06 -2.26 -19.24
N TYR A 536 8.39 -2.58 -17.98
CA TYR A 536 7.48 -3.22 -17.02
C TYR A 536 7.70 -2.75 -15.59
N SER A 537 6.70 -2.96 -14.73
CA SER A 537 6.85 -2.80 -13.28
C SER A 537 7.36 -4.09 -12.65
N GLN A 538 8.25 -3.98 -11.68
CA GLN A 538 8.84 -5.14 -10.98
C GLN A 538 7.80 -6.09 -10.37
N SER A 539 6.62 -5.58 -10.03
CA SER A 539 5.49 -6.41 -9.56
C SER A 539 4.92 -7.35 -10.62
N ASP A 540 5.18 -7.07 -11.91
CA ASP A 540 4.67 -7.83 -13.05
C ASP A 540 5.76 -8.71 -13.69
N LYS A 541 6.92 -8.84 -13.02
CA LYS A 541 8.16 -9.45 -13.51
C LYS A 541 7.95 -10.85 -14.10
N ASP A 542 7.23 -11.73 -13.41
CA ASP A 542 7.10 -13.14 -13.81
C ASP A 542 6.46 -13.28 -15.20
N LEU A 543 5.39 -12.56 -15.47
CA LEU A 543 4.73 -12.56 -16.77
C LEU A 543 5.59 -11.89 -17.84
N CYS A 544 6.25 -10.78 -17.48
CA CYS A 544 7.08 -10.02 -18.43
C CYS A 544 8.34 -10.79 -18.82
N LEU A 545 8.99 -11.50 -17.91
CA LEU A 545 10.11 -12.39 -18.23
C LEU A 545 9.68 -13.54 -19.13
N ARG A 546 8.52 -14.13 -18.91
CA ARG A 546 7.98 -15.16 -19.79
C ARG A 546 7.74 -14.62 -21.20
N ILE A 547 7.22 -13.39 -21.34
CA ILE A 547 7.06 -12.72 -22.65
C ILE A 547 8.41 -12.46 -23.29
N TYR A 548 9.41 -12.03 -22.51
CA TYR A 548 10.78 -11.82 -22.97
C TYR A 548 11.39 -13.11 -23.53
N ASP A 549 11.35 -14.22 -22.77
CA ASP A 549 11.92 -15.50 -23.19
C ASP A 549 11.31 -16.00 -24.50
N GLU A 550 10.00 -15.85 -24.65
CA GLU A 550 9.28 -16.24 -25.87
C GLU A 550 9.62 -15.37 -27.09
N LEU A 551 9.76 -14.04 -26.88
CA LEU A 551 10.19 -13.16 -27.97
C LEU A 551 11.64 -13.42 -28.39
N MET A 552 12.52 -13.73 -27.42
CA MET A 552 13.89 -14.13 -27.71
C MET A 552 13.94 -15.48 -28.49
N SER A 553 13.06 -16.44 -28.14
CA SER A 553 12.94 -17.70 -28.87
C SER A 553 12.40 -17.54 -30.31
N ASP A 554 11.73 -16.44 -30.60
CA ASP A 554 11.23 -16.03 -31.92
C ASP A 554 12.23 -15.16 -32.69
N ASP A 555 13.53 -15.17 -32.30
CA ASP A 555 14.66 -14.45 -32.93
C ASP A 555 14.56 -12.90 -32.88
N PHE A 556 13.75 -12.33 -31.98
CA PHE A 556 13.77 -10.89 -31.72
C PHE A 556 14.94 -10.50 -30.81
N ARG A 557 15.62 -9.41 -31.10
CA ARG A 557 16.62 -8.81 -30.22
C ARG A 557 15.86 -7.95 -29.17
N VAL A 558 15.58 -8.54 -28.01
CA VAL A 558 14.79 -7.89 -26.95
C VAL A 558 15.70 -7.35 -25.87
N TRP A 559 15.52 -6.10 -25.49
CA TRP A 559 16.11 -5.54 -24.29
C TRP A 559 15.07 -5.47 -23.16
N ILE A 560 15.45 -5.89 -21.98
CA ILE A 560 14.65 -5.82 -20.74
C ILE A 560 15.57 -5.46 -19.58
N ASP A 561 15.13 -4.56 -18.70
CA ASP A 561 15.85 -4.23 -17.48
C ASP A 561 15.63 -5.35 -16.45
N GLN A 562 16.60 -6.26 -16.34
CA GLN A 562 16.57 -7.35 -15.35
C GLN A 562 17.26 -6.99 -14.04
N ASP A 563 17.94 -5.83 -13.98
CA ASP A 563 18.73 -5.43 -12.84
C ASP A 563 17.83 -4.91 -11.70
N GLU A 564 17.66 -5.76 -10.69
CA GLU A 564 16.96 -5.39 -9.44
C GLU A 564 17.66 -4.25 -8.69
N ASN A 565 18.95 -4.04 -8.94
CA ASN A 565 19.76 -3.02 -8.29
C ASN A 565 19.74 -1.67 -9.03
N PHE A 566 19.04 -1.58 -10.18
CA PHE A 566 18.88 -0.32 -10.93
C PHE A 566 20.21 0.43 -11.12
N THR A 567 21.24 -0.21 -11.66
CA THR A 567 22.58 0.38 -11.79
C THR A 567 22.66 1.42 -12.91
N MET A 568 21.72 1.38 -13.86
CA MET A 568 21.72 2.27 -15.04
C MET A 568 21.18 3.67 -14.72
N THR A 569 21.85 4.69 -15.23
CA THR A 569 21.39 6.08 -15.22
C THR A 569 20.21 6.29 -16.18
N MET A 570 19.46 7.38 -16.00
CA MET A 570 18.38 7.72 -16.92
C MET A 570 18.91 8.03 -18.33
N ASN A 571 20.09 8.61 -18.46
CA ASN A 571 20.68 8.88 -19.75
C ASN A 571 20.96 7.59 -20.55
N GLU A 572 21.57 6.59 -19.91
CA GLU A 572 21.83 5.28 -20.52
C GLU A 572 20.52 4.58 -20.96
N LYS A 573 19.49 4.65 -20.12
CA LYS A 573 18.16 4.10 -20.48
C LYS A 573 17.55 4.80 -21.70
N CYS A 574 17.64 6.12 -21.77
CA CYS A 574 17.16 6.87 -22.91
C CYS A 574 17.92 6.55 -24.20
N GLU A 575 19.24 6.33 -24.11
CA GLU A 575 20.04 5.88 -25.26
C GLU A 575 19.58 4.49 -25.74
N ILE A 576 19.31 3.56 -24.84
CA ILE A 576 18.78 2.24 -25.20
C ILE A 576 17.39 2.35 -25.80
N ILE A 577 16.51 3.20 -25.24
CA ILE A 577 15.18 3.42 -25.80
C ILE A 577 15.28 3.97 -27.23
N ASP A 578 16.18 4.90 -27.50
CA ASP A 578 16.43 5.45 -28.85
C ASP A 578 17.00 4.40 -29.82
N GLU A 579 17.68 3.37 -29.33
CA GLU A 579 18.25 2.27 -30.15
C GLU A 579 17.25 1.13 -30.41
N CYS A 580 15.98 1.23 -29.92
CA CYS A 580 14.94 0.23 -30.13
C CYS A 580 13.94 0.61 -31.22
N GLU A 581 13.45 -0.39 -31.96
CA GLU A 581 12.39 -0.18 -32.97
C GLU A 581 11.01 -0.09 -32.34
N TYR A 582 10.72 -0.95 -31.38
CA TYR A 582 9.42 -1.03 -30.69
C TYR A 582 9.58 -0.86 -29.18
N PHE A 583 8.69 -0.08 -28.58
CA PHE A 583 8.55 0.05 -27.14
C PHE A 583 7.29 -0.70 -26.70
N ILE A 584 7.46 -1.87 -26.06
CA ILE A 584 6.36 -2.63 -25.48
C ILE A 584 6.13 -2.15 -24.06
N MET A 585 4.94 -1.63 -23.80
CA MET A 585 4.53 -1.08 -22.51
C MET A 585 3.63 -2.07 -21.79
N CYS A 586 4.12 -2.67 -20.67
CA CYS A 586 3.40 -3.65 -19.86
C CYS A 586 2.46 -2.92 -18.89
N ALA A 587 1.26 -2.58 -19.34
CA ALA A 587 0.32 -1.76 -18.62
C ALA A 587 -0.35 -2.51 -17.46
N SER A 588 -0.18 -1.98 -16.25
CA SER A 588 -0.81 -2.40 -15.00
C SER A 588 -0.98 -1.21 -14.07
N GLU A 589 -1.69 -1.39 -12.96
CA GLU A 589 -1.78 -0.36 -11.92
C GLU A 589 -0.42 -0.03 -11.32
N THR A 590 0.43 -1.04 -11.08
CA THR A 590 1.78 -0.85 -10.55
C THR A 590 2.71 -0.17 -11.55
N TYR A 591 2.54 -0.41 -12.85
CA TYR A 591 3.23 0.33 -13.92
C TYR A 591 2.83 1.81 -13.91
N LYS A 592 1.54 2.11 -13.83
CA LYS A 592 1.02 3.49 -13.75
C LYS A 592 1.58 4.25 -12.54
N GLN A 593 1.66 3.59 -11.38
CA GLN A 593 2.15 4.18 -10.14
C GLN A 593 3.68 4.34 -10.09
N ASN A 594 4.39 3.71 -11.01
CA ASN A 594 5.85 3.74 -11.04
C ASN A 594 6.36 4.94 -11.86
N ALA A 595 6.97 5.91 -11.19
CA ALA A 595 7.50 7.11 -11.83
C ALA A 595 8.64 6.82 -12.84
N PHE A 596 9.40 5.73 -12.66
CA PHE A 596 10.43 5.29 -13.61
C PHE A 596 9.81 4.80 -14.90
N CYS A 597 8.79 3.93 -14.81
CA CYS A 597 8.02 3.48 -15.98
C CYS A 597 7.35 4.65 -16.69
N ARG A 598 6.84 5.65 -15.94
CA ARG A 598 6.28 6.88 -16.50
C ARG A 598 7.32 7.66 -17.29
N SER A 599 8.55 7.77 -16.76
CA SER A 599 9.64 8.49 -17.45
C SER A 599 10.04 7.80 -18.75
N GLU A 600 10.24 6.47 -18.73
CA GLU A 600 10.56 5.67 -19.92
C GLU A 600 9.46 5.78 -20.98
N ALA A 601 8.21 5.60 -20.58
CA ALA A 601 7.05 5.68 -21.48
C ALA A 601 6.85 7.09 -22.05
N SER A 602 7.05 8.14 -21.24
CA SER A 602 6.96 9.53 -21.69
C SER A 602 8.06 9.84 -22.69
N PHE A 603 9.31 9.42 -22.42
CA PHE A 603 10.42 9.62 -23.34
C PHE A 603 10.19 8.89 -24.68
N ALA A 604 9.76 7.62 -24.63
CA ALA A 604 9.41 6.86 -25.84
C ALA A 604 8.27 7.53 -26.64
N PHE A 605 7.29 8.11 -25.96
CA PHE A 605 6.17 8.82 -26.59
C PHE A 605 6.62 10.12 -27.26
N GLU A 606 7.38 10.96 -26.56
CA GLU A 606 7.90 12.23 -27.09
C GLU A 606 8.88 12.00 -28.27
N ARG A 607 9.66 10.91 -28.20
CA ARG A 607 10.53 10.46 -29.29
C ARG A 607 9.79 9.78 -30.46
N GLN A 608 8.45 9.68 -30.38
CA GLN A 608 7.58 9.08 -31.41
C GLN A 608 7.95 7.64 -31.77
N LEU A 609 8.40 6.84 -30.79
CA LEU A 609 8.66 5.43 -30.96
C LEU A 609 7.37 4.64 -31.23
N LYS A 610 7.49 3.48 -31.89
CA LYS A 610 6.36 2.55 -32.09
C LYS A 610 5.99 1.88 -30.79
N ILE A 611 5.03 2.47 -30.03
CA ILE A 611 4.57 1.95 -28.75
C ILE A 611 3.48 0.91 -28.96
N ILE A 612 3.68 -0.30 -28.40
CA ILE A 612 2.69 -1.37 -28.36
C ILE A 612 2.28 -1.60 -26.90
N PRO A 613 1.07 -1.20 -26.49
CA PRO A 613 0.59 -1.45 -25.14
C PRO A 613 0.11 -2.91 -25.00
N ILE A 614 0.52 -3.57 -23.91
CA ILE A 614 0.01 -4.87 -23.49
C ILE A 614 -0.56 -4.77 -22.08
N ILE A 615 -1.69 -5.45 -21.80
CA ILE A 615 -2.30 -5.52 -20.47
C ILE A 615 -1.80 -6.77 -19.77
N VAL A 616 -1.13 -6.59 -18.64
CA VAL A 616 -0.52 -7.68 -17.85
C VAL A 616 -1.24 -7.93 -16.52
N LEU A 617 -2.18 -7.09 -16.15
CA LEU A 617 -3.00 -7.23 -14.94
C LEU A 617 -4.47 -7.46 -15.31
N SER A 618 -5.09 -8.52 -14.73
CA SER A 618 -6.49 -8.86 -15.01
C SER A 618 -7.46 -7.73 -14.67
N ASN A 619 -8.41 -7.48 -15.59
CA ASN A 619 -9.43 -6.44 -15.47
C ASN A 619 -8.89 -5.00 -15.32
N TYR A 620 -7.61 -4.77 -15.62
CA TYR A 620 -7.03 -3.43 -15.61
C TYR A 620 -7.53 -2.60 -16.80
N ARG A 621 -7.88 -1.36 -16.53
CA ARG A 621 -8.23 -0.36 -17.55
C ARG A 621 -7.30 0.85 -17.37
N PRO A 622 -6.45 1.15 -18.34
CA PRO A 622 -5.57 2.31 -18.28
C PRO A 622 -6.36 3.62 -18.15
N ASP A 623 -5.90 4.49 -17.26
CA ASP A 623 -6.43 5.83 -17.01
C ASP A 623 -5.27 6.85 -16.85
N GLY A 624 -5.58 8.12 -16.62
CA GLY A 624 -4.63 9.18 -16.38
C GLY A 624 -3.58 9.33 -17.49
N TRP A 625 -2.32 9.54 -17.10
CA TRP A 625 -1.20 9.72 -18.04
C TRP A 625 -0.98 8.49 -18.94
N LEU A 626 -1.19 7.29 -18.41
CA LEU A 626 -1.01 6.05 -19.16
C LEU A 626 -2.03 5.95 -20.30
N ASN A 627 -3.29 6.28 -20.03
CA ASN A 627 -4.32 6.32 -21.08
C ASN A 627 -4.02 7.35 -22.16
N ARG A 628 -3.39 8.49 -21.82
CA ARG A 628 -2.97 9.49 -22.85
C ARG A 628 -1.95 8.92 -23.82
N ILE A 629 -0.99 8.13 -23.37
CA ILE A 629 0.02 7.48 -24.23
C ILE A 629 -0.59 6.34 -25.05
N ILE A 630 -1.54 5.60 -24.47
CA ILE A 630 -2.21 4.47 -25.15
C ILE A 630 -3.30 4.94 -26.12
N ASN A 631 -3.82 6.14 -25.96
CA ASN A 631 -4.93 6.64 -26.76
C ASN A 631 -4.71 6.44 -28.26
N GLY A 632 -5.70 5.87 -28.95
CA GLY A 632 -5.62 5.51 -30.37
C GLY A 632 -4.87 4.21 -30.68
N LYS A 633 -4.38 3.47 -29.68
CA LYS A 633 -3.76 2.15 -29.82
C LYS A 633 -4.66 1.08 -29.24
N ILE A 634 -4.63 -0.14 -29.80
CA ILE A 634 -5.40 -1.28 -29.30
C ILE A 634 -4.50 -2.12 -28.40
N PRO A 635 -4.73 -2.13 -27.06
CA PRO A 635 -3.93 -2.94 -26.16
C PRO A 635 -4.14 -4.44 -26.39
N ILE A 636 -3.08 -5.22 -26.28
CA ILE A 636 -3.14 -6.68 -26.32
C ILE A 636 -3.28 -7.18 -24.87
N ASP A 637 -4.41 -7.78 -24.51
CA ASP A 637 -4.71 -8.23 -23.16
C ASP A 637 -4.26 -9.68 -22.95
N PHE A 638 -3.10 -9.87 -22.31
CA PHE A 638 -2.52 -11.18 -22.00
C PHE A 638 -3.33 -11.95 -20.96
N THR A 639 -4.16 -11.27 -20.19
CA THR A 639 -4.96 -11.89 -19.12
C THR A 639 -6.29 -12.45 -19.63
N LYS A 640 -6.83 -11.88 -20.73
CA LYS A 640 -8.10 -12.31 -21.33
C LYS A 640 -7.93 -13.27 -22.47
N LEU A 641 -6.95 -13.04 -23.33
CA LEU A 641 -6.74 -13.86 -24.53
C LEU A 641 -6.08 -15.19 -24.23
N GLY A 642 -5.43 -15.33 -23.08
CA GLY A 642 -4.48 -16.41 -22.81
C GLY A 642 -3.14 -16.14 -23.48
N PHE A 643 -2.08 -16.75 -22.93
CA PHE A 643 -0.70 -16.40 -23.27
C PHE A 643 -0.37 -16.62 -24.74
N GLU A 644 -0.66 -17.80 -25.30
CA GLU A 644 -0.28 -18.18 -26.68
C GLU A 644 -0.97 -17.33 -27.75
N LEU A 645 -2.28 -17.03 -27.54
CA LEU A 645 -3.03 -16.20 -28.48
C LEU A 645 -2.58 -14.74 -28.42
N ALA A 646 -2.31 -14.22 -27.22
CA ALA A 646 -1.81 -12.86 -27.02
C ALA A 646 -0.40 -12.68 -27.62
N LYS A 647 0.49 -13.67 -27.42
CA LYS A 647 1.82 -13.74 -28.05
C LYS A 647 1.72 -13.70 -29.58
N SER A 648 0.89 -14.57 -30.15
CA SER A 648 0.69 -14.62 -31.62
C SER A 648 0.17 -13.29 -32.15
N LYS A 649 -0.75 -12.63 -31.44
CA LYS A 649 -1.26 -11.31 -31.80
C LYS A 649 -0.16 -10.24 -31.75
N LEU A 650 0.66 -10.23 -30.70
CA LEU A 650 1.78 -9.31 -30.55
C LEU A 650 2.76 -9.45 -31.72
N LYS A 651 3.17 -10.68 -32.05
CA LYS A 651 4.06 -10.97 -33.17
C LYS A 651 3.45 -10.50 -34.50
N ASN A 652 2.20 -10.82 -34.78
CA ASN A 652 1.50 -10.39 -35.97
C ASN A 652 1.42 -8.85 -36.10
N ASP A 653 1.23 -8.15 -35.00
CA ASP A 653 1.18 -6.68 -35.01
C ASP A 653 2.56 -6.07 -35.32
N ILE A 654 3.65 -6.63 -34.77
CA ILE A 654 5.01 -6.23 -35.07
C ILE A 654 5.32 -6.45 -36.56
N ASP A 655 5.05 -7.66 -37.09
CA ASP A 655 5.32 -8.03 -38.46
C ASP A 655 4.53 -7.15 -39.48
N ARG A 656 3.26 -6.87 -39.14
CA ARG A 656 2.42 -5.99 -39.94
C ARG A 656 2.98 -4.56 -40.00
N GLN A 657 3.38 -4.01 -38.85
CA GLN A 657 3.97 -2.67 -38.79
C GLN A 657 5.30 -2.60 -39.56
N ARG A 658 6.15 -3.66 -39.51
CA ARG A 658 7.39 -3.75 -40.29
C ARG A 658 7.13 -3.77 -41.82
N LYS A 659 6.16 -4.58 -42.26
CA LYS A 659 5.77 -4.62 -43.68
C LYS A 659 5.28 -3.26 -44.16
N PHE A 660 4.45 -2.58 -43.36
CA PHE A 660 3.94 -1.25 -43.71
C PHE A 660 5.05 -0.19 -43.77
N THR A 661 6.02 -0.21 -42.87
CA THR A 661 7.18 0.71 -42.89
C THR A 661 8.05 0.48 -44.14
N LYS A 662 8.33 -0.80 -44.48
CA LYS A 662 9.07 -1.15 -45.71
C LYS A 662 8.33 -0.69 -46.98
N MET A 663 7.01 -0.86 -47.07
CA MET A 663 6.21 -0.39 -48.21
C MET A 663 6.23 1.12 -48.32
N LYS A 664 6.22 1.86 -47.20
CA LYS A 664 6.30 3.32 -47.18
C LYS A 664 7.69 3.79 -47.66
N GLN A 665 8.78 3.18 -47.18
CA GLN A 665 10.14 3.48 -47.61
C GLN A 665 10.34 3.19 -49.10
N ILE A 666 9.78 2.11 -49.64
CA ILE A 666 9.82 1.79 -51.06
C ILE A 666 9.03 2.85 -51.87
N LYS A 667 7.88 3.34 -51.38
CA LYS A 667 7.14 4.42 -52.02
C LYS A 667 7.90 5.74 -51.98
N ASP A 668 8.53 6.08 -50.88
CA ASP A 668 9.31 7.31 -50.69
C ASP A 668 10.64 7.26 -51.47
N SER A 669 11.24 6.06 -51.68
CA SER A 669 12.44 5.88 -52.53
C SER A 669 12.14 5.80 -54.01
N ILE A 670 10.93 5.45 -54.42
CA ILE A 670 10.51 5.47 -55.84
C ILE A 670 10.14 6.89 -56.31
N SER A 671 9.99 7.84 -55.39
CA SER A 671 9.68 9.24 -55.73
C SER A 671 10.89 10.09 -56.15
N ILE A 672 12.11 9.53 -56.33
CA ILE A 672 13.32 10.32 -56.62
C ILE A 672 13.86 10.17 -58.06
N ASP A 673 13.36 9.33 -58.98
CA ASP A 673 13.82 9.34 -60.36
C ASP A 673 12.74 8.81 -61.34
N ILE A 674 11.73 9.62 -61.62
CA ILE A 674 11.00 9.52 -62.85
C ILE A 674 11.13 10.89 -63.56
N PRO A 675 11.67 10.98 -64.76
CA PRO A 675 11.67 12.23 -65.52
C PRO A 675 10.23 12.65 -65.75
N VAL A 676 9.90 13.83 -65.28
CA VAL A 676 8.61 14.46 -65.52
C VAL A 676 8.52 14.76 -67.02
N ASP A 677 7.82 13.89 -67.69
CA ASP A 677 7.29 14.26 -68.98
C ASP A 677 6.14 15.25 -68.74
N SER A 678 6.45 16.51 -68.99
CA SER A 678 5.57 17.63 -68.73
C SER A 678 4.53 17.71 -69.84
N SER A 679 3.39 17.04 -69.63
CA SER A 679 2.11 17.41 -70.25
C SER A 679 1.00 16.44 -69.84
N GLN A 680 0.25 16.77 -68.78
CA GLN A 680 -1.20 16.57 -68.64
C GLN A 680 -1.69 16.88 -67.22
N ASP A 681 -2.47 17.93 -67.10
CA ASP A 681 -3.47 18.30 -66.13
C ASP A 681 -3.28 17.76 -64.67
N ASN A 682 -2.49 18.44 -63.82
CA ASN A 682 -2.46 18.32 -62.42
C ASN A 682 -3.48 19.22 -61.65
N ASP A 683 -4.31 19.95 -62.38
CA ASP A 683 -5.33 20.85 -61.81
C ASP A 683 -6.66 20.10 -61.65
N ILE A 684 -7.16 20.01 -60.39
CA ILE A 684 -8.47 19.46 -60.12
C ILE A 684 -9.54 20.37 -60.77
N PRO A 685 -10.38 19.85 -61.69
CA PRO A 685 -11.42 20.66 -62.34
C PRO A 685 -12.33 21.34 -61.31
N SER A 686 -12.78 22.55 -61.63
CA SER A 686 -13.64 23.34 -60.73
C SER A 686 -15.04 22.73 -60.51
N ARG A 687 -15.40 21.71 -61.27
CA ARG A 687 -16.71 21.03 -61.17
C ARG A 687 -16.50 19.54 -60.95
N ILE A 688 -17.19 18.98 -59.94
CA ILE A 688 -17.06 17.58 -59.49
C ILE A 688 -17.45 16.57 -60.57
N ASP A 689 -18.41 16.91 -61.47
CA ASP A 689 -18.87 16.05 -62.61
C ASP A 689 -17.78 15.77 -63.64
N GLN A 690 -16.72 16.56 -63.64
CA GLN A 690 -15.55 16.41 -64.57
C GLN A 690 -14.41 15.61 -63.88
N TRP A 691 -14.57 15.19 -62.63
CA TRP A 691 -13.48 14.52 -61.92
C TRP A 691 -13.32 13.06 -62.38
N THR A 692 -12.10 12.71 -62.74
CA THR A 692 -11.65 11.33 -62.89
C THR A 692 -11.31 10.73 -61.55
N LYS A 693 -11.08 9.41 -61.48
CA LYS A 693 -10.59 8.73 -60.27
C LYS A 693 -9.31 9.37 -59.72
N ASN A 694 -8.41 9.82 -60.59
CA ASN A 694 -7.18 10.49 -60.17
C ASN A 694 -7.46 11.86 -59.56
N HIS A 695 -8.40 12.64 -60.07
CA HIS A 695 -8.80 13.91 -59.45
C HIS A 695 -9.41 13.70 -58.06
N VAL A 696 -10.19 12.63 -57.86
CA VAL A 696 -10.71 12.25 -56.53
C VAL A 696 -9.57 11.91 -55.58
N LYS A 697 -8.59 11.12 -56.00
CA LYS A 697 -7.39 10.81 -55.19
C LYS A 697 -6.61 12.08 -54.80
N LEU A 698 -6.35 12.96 -55.76
CA LEU A 698 -5.65 14.23 -55.51
C LEU A 698 -6.42 15.14 -54.55
N PHE A 699 -7.74 15.21 -54.69
CA PHE A 699 -8.60 15.95 -53.77
C PHE A 699 -8.50 15.42 -52.35
N LEU A 700 -8.64 14.10 -52.15
CA LEU A 700 -8.59 13.50 -50.83
C LEU A 700 -7.23 13.69 -50.16
N ILE A 701 -6.14 13.53 -50.88
CA ILE A 701 -4.78 13.76 -50.41
C ILE A 701 -4.56 15.24 -50.09
N GLY A 702 -4.92 16.13 -51.04
CA GLY A 702 -4.71 17.58 -50.88
C GLY A 702 -5.50 18.21 -49.76
N LYS A 703 -6.59 17.57 -49.28
CA LYS A 703 -7.42 18.02 -48.17
C LYS A 703 -7.18 17.25 -46.88
N ASN A 704 -6.16 16.40 -46.80
CA ASN A 704 -5.84 15.56 -45.64
C ASN A 704 -7.02 14.67 -45.20
N LEU A 705 -7.71 14.06 -46.18
CA LEU A 705 -8.86 13.17 -45.99
C LEU A 705 -8.43 11.69 -46.13
N ASN A 706 -7.22 11.36 -45.71
CA ASN A 706 -6.57 10.05 -45.87
C ASN A 706 -7.43 8.85 -45.44
N PRO A 707 -8.21 8.88 -44.36
CA PRO A 707 -9.10 7.76 -43.99
C PRO A 707 -10.15 7.41 -45.02
N LEU A 708 -10.52 8.33 -45.91
CA LEU A 708 -11.49 8.12 -46.97
C LEU A 708 -10.86 7.70 -48.30
N LEU A 709 -9.52 7.77 -48.41
CA LEU A 709 -8.80 7.54 -49.65
C LEU A 709 -9.06 6.12 -50.20
N GLU A 710 -9.02 5.12 -49.35
CA GLU A 710 -9.10 3.72 -49.80
C GLU A 710 -10.50 3.32 -50.25
N ILE A 711 -11.56 3.92 -49.71
CA ILE A 711 -12.95 3.66 -50.13
C ILE A 711 -13.31 4.49 -51.35
N PHE A 712 -12.85 5.76 -51.40
CA PHE A 712 -13.29 6.69 -52.44
C PHE A 712 -12.33 6.80 -53.62
N SER A 713 -11.12 6.23 -53.54
CA SER A 713 -10.12 6.32 -54.60
C SER A 713 -10.53 5.69 -55.93
N GLU A 714 -11.46 4.74 -55.88
CA GLU A 714 -12.00 4.10 -57.07
C GLU A 714 -13.25 4.81 -57.64
N MET A 715 -13.73 5.86 -56.96
CA MET A 715 -14.86 6.67 -57.43
C MET A 715 -14.42 7.75 -58.42
N ASN A 716 -15.27 8.03 -59.38
CA ASN A 716 -15.16 9.24 -60.20
C ASN A 716 -16.02 10.37 -59.55
N GLY A 717 -15.95 11.57 -60.14
CA GLY A 717 -16.67 12.71 -59.57
C GLY A 717 -18.19 12.54 -59.50
N ASN A 718 -18.82 11.83 -60.43
CA ASN A 718 -20.25 11.58 -60.40
C ASN A 718 -20.65 10.69 -59.20
N LEU A 719 -19.93 9.58 -58.99
CA LEU A 719 -20.18 8.70 -57.85
C LEU A 719 -19.89 9.40 -56.50
N LEU A 720 -18.87 10.24 -56.46
CA LEU A 720 -18.55 11.02 -55.27
C LEU A 720 -19.62 12.09 -55.00
N HIS A 721 -20.24 12.65 -56.03
CA HIS A 721 -21.36 13.58 -55.91
C HIS A 721 -22.64 12.89 -55.40
N GLU A 722 -22.94 11.70 -55.94
CA GLU A 722 -24.08 10.90 -55.44
C GLU A 722 -23.89 10.54 -53.94
N LEU A 723 -22.69 10.08 -53.54
CA LEU A 723 -22.38 9.81 -52.17
C LEU A 723 -22.55 11.06 -51.28
N TYR A 724 -22.10 12.23 -51.76
CA TYR A 724 -22.31 13.49 -51.06
C TYR A 724 -23.80 13.78 -50.81
N LEU A 725 -24.65 13.58 -51.83
CA LEU A 725 -26.10 13.75 -51.70
C LEU A 725 -26.72 12.77 -50.72
N MET A 726 -26.26 11.51 -50.70
CA MET A 726 -26.66 10.53 -49.68
C MET A 726 -26.25 10.99 -48.29
N CYS A 727 -25.02 11.51 -48.14
CA CYS A 727 -24.54 12.07 -46.87
C CYS A 727 -25.35 13.29 -46.39
N LEU A 728 -25.85 14.12 -47.28
CA LEU A 728 -26.74 15.24 -46.93
C LEU A 728 -28.13 14.81 -46.51
N SER A 729 -28.68 13.77 -47.12
CA SER A 729 -30.02 13.25 -46.78
C SER A 729 -30.06 12.60 -45.41
N ASN A 730 -29.03 11.91 -44.96
CA ASN A 730 -28.97 11.27 -43.67
C ASN A 730 -27.50 11.25 -43.11
N ARG A 731 -27.11 12.38 -42.51
CA ARG A 731 -25.72 12.62 -42.08
C ARG A 731 -25.23 11.61 -41.03
N GLU A 732 -26.09 11.28 -40.07
CA GLU A 732 -25.73 10.40 -38.95
C GLU A 732 -25.59 8.96 -39.41
N SER A 733 -26.58 8.44 -40.12
CA SER A 733 -26.56 7.07 -40.64
C SER A 733 -25.38 6.86 -41.59
N MET A 734 -25.12 7.79 -42.50
CA MET A 734 -23.99 7.72 -43.47
C MET A 734 -22.63 7.79 -42.74
N PHE A 735 -22.52 8.60 -41.71
CA PHE A 735 -21.29 8.61 -40.88
C PHE A 735 -21.05 7.24 -40.25
N HIS A 736 -22.09 6.61 -39.63
CA HIS A 736 -21.96 5.28 -39.03
C HIS A 736 -21.67 4.20 -40.07
N THR A 737 -22.29 4.25 -41.24
CA THR A 737 -22.04 3.30 -42.33
C THR A 737 -20.60 3.39 -42.80
N LEU A 738 -20.11 4.58 -43.16
CA LEU A 738 -18.74 4.80 -43.63
C LEU A 738 -17.72 4.43 -42.53
N LYS A 739 -18.00 4.77 -41.29
CA LYS A 739 -17.15 4.40 -40.16
C LYS A 739 -17.06 2.89 -40.00
N THR A 740 -18.17 2.17 -40.11
CA THR A 740 -18.21 0.70 -40.03
C THR A 740 -17.48 0.07 -41.20
N GLU A 741 -17.70 0.57 -42.41
CA GLU A 741 -17.08 0.07 -43.63
C GLU A 741 -15.56 0.26 -43.60
N ILE A 742 -15.05 1.41 -43.17
CA ILE A 742 -13.64 1.67 -42.94
C ILE A 742 -13.09 0.71 -41.85
N SER A 743 -13.85 0.47 -40.79
CA SER A 743 -13.43 -0.42 -39.70
C SER A 743 -13.42 -1.91 -40.09
N THR A 744 -14.29 -2.33 -41.02
CA THR A 744 -14.40 -3.73 -41.47
C THR A 744 -13.39 -4.05 -42.56
N LEU A 745 -13.14 -3.12 -43.49
CA LEU A 745 -12.20 -3.31 -44.59
C LEU A 745 -10.73 -3.13 -44.11
N TYR A 746 -10.50 -2.30 -43.09
CA TYR A 746 -9.16 -1.88 -42.68
C TYR A 746 -9.04 -1.81 -41.16
N SER A 747 -8.65 -2.90 -40.57
CA SER A 747 -8.47 -3.02 -39.08
C SER A 747 -7.35 -2.14 -38.50
N ASN A 748 -6.63 -1.33 -39.28
CA ASN A 748 -5.45 -0.57 -38.82
C ASN A 748 -5.29 0.85 -39.39
N ASN A 749 -6.25 1.42 -40.14
CA ASN A 749 -6.14 2.80 -40.56
C ASN A 749 -6.85 3.76 -39.61
N GLN A 750 -6.43 5.04 -39.62
CA GLN A 750 -7.00 6.09 -38.80
C GLN A 750 -8.54 6.01 -38.84
N PRO A 751 -9.20 5.86 -37.67
CA PRO A 751 -10.65 5.73 -37.68
C PRO A 751 -11.29 6.99 -38.27
N LEU A 752 -12.35 6.82 -39.06
CA LEU A 752 -13.11 7.96 -39.54
C LEU A 752 -13.67 8.72 -38.31
N THR A 753 -13.10 9.91 -38.07
CA THR A 753 -13.61 10.79 -37.01
C THR A 753 -14.71 11.68 -37.55
N LEU A 754 -15.61 12.13 -36.67
CA LEU A 754 -16.66 13.09 -37.07
C LEU A 754 -16.08 14.34 -37.70
N ILE A 755 -14.90 14.79 -37.25
CA ILE A 755 -14.20 15.97 -37.79
C ILE A 755 -13.79 15.73 -39.27
N ILE A 756 -13.22 14.57 -39.58
CA ILE A 756 -12.82 14.20 -40.96
C ILE A 756 -14.04 14.10 -41.87
N TYR A 757 -15.13 13.48 -41.37
CA TYR A 757 -16.35 13.39 -42.13
C TYR A 757 -16.99 14.75 -42.39
N LEU A 758 -17.08 15.63 -41.44
CA LEU A 758 -17.59 16.99 -41.63
C LEU A 758 -16.68 17.84 -42.54
N ARG A 759 -15.34 17.66 -42.42
CA ARG A 759 -14.39 18.30 -43.30
C ARG A 759 -14.59 17.84 -44.77
N PHE A 760 -14.77 16.56 -45.01
CA PHE A 760 -15.08 16.02 -46.31
C PHE A 760 -16.33 16.67 -46.92
N LEU A 761 -17.43 16.74 -46.19
CA LEU A 761 -18.66 17.35 -46.64
C LEU A 761 -18.49 18.85 -47.00
N ASN A 762 -17.74 19.58 -46.18
CA ASN A 762 -17.50 20.99 -46.35
C ASN A 762 -16.57 21.29 -47.54
N GLU A 763 -15.52 20.48 -47.74
CA GLU A 763 -14.56 20.68 -48.82
C GLU A 763 -15.13 20.29 -50.18
N ILE A 764 -15.90 19.19 -50.27
CA ILE A 764 -16.48 18.73 -51.53
C ILE A 764 -17.59 19.66 -52.03
N GLN A 765 -18.34 20.31 -51.11
CA GLN A 765 -19.39 21.26 -51.41
C GLN A 765 -18.91 22.40 -52.31
N LYS A 766 -17.63 22.78 -52.21
CA LYS A 766 -17.04 23.89 -52.98
C LYS A 766 -16.95 23.60 -54.52
N TYR A 767 -17.03 22.34 -54.90
CA TYR A 767 -16.91 21.87 -56.28
C TYR A 767 -18.27 21.46 -56.90
N ILE A 768 -19.36 21.59 -56.14
CA ILE A 768 -20.71 21.26 -56.60
C ILE A 768 -21.40 22.53 -57.10
N PRO A 769 -21.92 22.55 -58.36
CA PRO A 769 -22.59 23.72 -58.88
C PRO A 769 -23.83 24.10 -58.06
N THR A 770 -23.98 25.39 -57.77
CA THR A 770 -25.05 25.93 -56.87
C THR A 770 -26.47 25.69 -57.41
N PHE A 771 -26.65 25.33 -58.68
CA PHE A 771 -27.92 25.04 -59.28
C PHE A 771 -28.49 23.66 -58.92
N ALA A 772 -27.70 22.76 -58.36
CA ALA A 772 -28.16 21.40 -58.01
C ALA A 772 -28.73 21.28 -56.61
N ILE A 773 -28.67 22.31 -55.78
CA ILE A 773 -29.09 22.28 -54.37
C ILE A 773 -30.59 22.65 -54.17
N ASN A 774 -31.23 23.26 -55.20
CA ASN A 774 -32.62 23.76 -55.09
C ASN A 774 -33.68 22.83 -55.68
N GLN A 775 -33.35 21.58 -56.00
CA GLN A 775 -34.37 20.58 -56.40
C GLN A 775 -34.34 19.38 -55.43
N LYS A 776 -34.81 19.61 -54.18
CA LYS A 776 -35.55 18.63 -53.41
C LYS A 776 -36.08 19.28 -52.15
#